data_5dbf0d46d745bd946d191f6d53301106
#
_entry.id   5dbf0d46d745bd946d191f6d53301106
#
_cell.length_a   1.000
_cell.length_b   1.000
_cell.length_c   1.000
_cell.angle_alpha   90.00
_cell.angle_beta   90.00
_cell.angle_gamma   90.00
#
_symmetry.space_group_name_H-M   'P 1'
#
loop_
_entity.id
_entity.type
_entity.pdbx_description
1 polymer ?
#
loop_
_entity_poly.entity_id
_entity_poly.type
_entity_poly.pdbx_seq_one_letter_code
_entity_poly.pdbx_strand_id
1 'polypeptide(L)'
;MVLYAGDVAILLVMIVKPSKGRRLALLWMGFFACALFAVSCSNSAESVSGKSSGIELAADSLDGMLRVSVIKGEVFLGTNDNQAKTNERPQMKAVLDYSFAIGRHEVTCKEFNALMKGETGLVLDCPAGDLPATDMTYYDAVLFANARSKAEKFDTAYAYSGIVLDAGKHCTNLEGLAFHPDADAFRLPTEAEWVLVAGKRWNASDGWNAENSGFKLHEVCTFSGVDEGPCDMAGNAMEWVNDWLGEFRDTTVTNYVGAPDGGSLGERVVKGGSYRNQASAITLYGRGDIYTVTSSTRADYVGFRLAFGKIPDAVWMGRDGRANTTRIVPVASSSKLRSLTGTHKVKLAFRNDISGNLAYIDYSNGILSVIEIHDTLEVYHPEISPDGKKVAFCTGLEGVSGKSSLYVRDMNEDGTNLVKLDVESAAIPRWRVLESGDTVIVYVTDAGNNKEESAFKAASTWQVKWSGGKFGKPEKLLDGAYHGGISEDNTLAVSGARLLRARIADSLSTVTESARDTVWYGGEQACNASLSKDSSKRTLFLDFGGKAGREFAGEEYGTHERLLVVDSTGALVQSVPASGGYSFDHSEWVSGGKDLVIATLANAGGAHQKIVLVNLSDSSVVSLVEGDELWHPSLWVNASPVVQGSVDLDIDSAGVYYLEGGDVGSIIMRYKMELIWLYKDVANVAILGSSRTLTGVIPDKFSEEFFVLNLSNVPNMVISSEFILENYLIPHVKNLKYVIIALDIDLWHKDENSEYNFFYQDYKMIPGYVYDENHNFWKDGYPEGLAERTSESLGMDYYVENLKMTRGYVYGESENWEENPSVEFDSTWMKTRSANFYASLAHLRRILEIAGNYGIQVVGVIFPQSPNFKKTGSFGKYGILRSEAPALIEQVRELEQSYPNFIFMDENKMGDHDYPDEMAGNRDHLCYLGALQMTARLDSVLRTLE
;
A
#
# COMPACT_ATOMS: atom_id res chain seq x y z
N MET A 1 -1.45 11.42 -40.83
CA MET A 1 -1.35 10.17 -40.10
C MET A 1 -1.72 8.92 -40.89
N VAL A 2 -2.39 9.04 -42.02
CA VAL A 2 -2.72 7.93 -42.92
C VAL A 2 -1.64 7.70 -44.00
N LEU A 3 -0.68 8.61 -44.15
CA LEU A 3 0.41 8.52 -45.14
C LEU A 3 1.66 7.75 -44.66
N TYR A 4 1.77 7.48 -43.33
CA TYR A 4 2.96 6.80 -42.80
C TYR A 4 2.90 5.29 -42.84
N ALA A 5 1.72 4.70 -42.98
CA ALA A 5 1.58 3.24 -43.09
C ALA A 5 1.81 2.71 -44.51
N GLY A 6 1.84 3.58 -45.52
CA GLY A 6 2.05 3.21 -46.90
C GLY A 6 3.53 3.08 -47.30
N ASP A 7 4.38 3.92 -46.71
CA ASP A 7 5.79 3.99 -47.13
C ASP A 7 6.67 2.86 -46.52
N VAL A 8 6.30 2.32 -45.37
CA VAL A 8 7.03 1.20 -44.77
C VAL A 8 6.76 -0.13 -45.50
N ALA A 9 5.57 -0.28 -46.07
CA ALA A 9 5.22 -1.48 -46.85
C ALA A 9 5.91 -1.51 -48.25
N ILE A 10 6.21 -0.34 -48.81
CA ILE A 10 6.88 -0.24 -50.10
C ILE A 10 8.39 -0.51 -50.00
N LEU A 11 9.01 -0.19 -48.86
CA LEU A 11 10.44 -0.45 -48.65
C LEU A 11 10.76 -1.93 -48.45
N LEU A 12 9.83 -2.74 -47.91
CA LEU A 12 10.00 -4.18 -47.72
C LEU A 12 9.81 -4.99 -49.04
N VAL A 13 9.04 -4.45 -49.99
CA VAL A 13 8.78 -5.14 -51.27
C VAL A 13 9.89 -4.92 -52.32
N MET A 14 10.70 -3.84 -52.15
CA MET A 14 11.84 -3.58 -53.08
C MET A 14 13.12 -4.38 -52.78
N ILE A 15 13.18 -5.08 -51.64
CA ILE A 15 14.38 -5.86 -51.24
C ILE A 15 14.35 -7.32 -51.74
N VAL A 16 13.23 -7.78 -52.31
CA VAL A 16 13.08 -9.19 -52.74
C VAL A 16 12.76 -9.29 -54.22
N LYS A 17 13.71 -8.87 -55.12
CA LYS A 17 13.80 -9.41 -56.50
C LYS A 17 15.26 -9.53 -56.90
N PRO A 18 15.84 -10.73 -56.95
CA PRO A 18 17.20 -10.90 -57.47
C PRO A 18 17.19 -10.90 -58.99
N SER A 19 17.89 -9.96 -59.61
CA SER A 19 18.29 -10.07 -61.03
C SER A 19 19.41 -11.11 -61.14
N LYS A 20 19.24 -12.04 -62.06
CA LYS A 20 20.22 -13.06 -62.40
C LYS A 20 21.57 -12.43 -62.78
N GLY A 21 22.61 -12.60 -61.98
CA GLY A 21 23.93 -12.27 -62.45
C GLY A 21 25.05 -11.95 -61.46
N ARG A 22 25.00 -12.36 -60.21
CA ARG A 22 26.19 -12.26 -59.30
C ARG A 22 26.17 -13.33 -58.21
N ARG A 23 26.55 -14.56 -58.54
CA ARG A 23 26.68 -15.66 -57.59
C ARG A 23 27.99 -15.68 -56.76
N LEU A 24 28.89 -14.73 -56.98
CA LEU A 24 30.19 -14.71 -56.25
C LEU A 24 30.27 -13.74 -55.05
N ALA A 25 29.34 -12.81 -54.92
CA ALA A 25 29.37 -11.82 -53.83
C ALA A 25 28.62 -12.27 -52.56
N LEU A 26 27.75 -13.30 -52.64
CA LEU A 26 26.99 -13.80 -51.50
C LEU A 26 27.76 -14.77 -50.60
N LEU A 27 28.84 -15.38 -51.09
CA LEU A 27 29.66 -16.29 -50.23
C LEU A 27 30.61 -15.52 -49.29
N TRP A 28 30.95 -14.28 -49.62
CA TRP A 28 31.80 -13.45 -48.73
C TRP A 28 30.97 -12.68 -47.65
N MET A 29 29.73 -12.34 -47.93
CA MET A 29 28.86 -11.76 -46.91
C MET A 29 28.34 -12.78 -45.86
N GLY A 30 28.24 -14.06 -46.24
CA GLY A 30 27.89 -15.12 -45.28
C GLY A 30 28.96 -15.41 -44.24
N PHE A 31 30.25 -15.27 -44.61
CA PHE A 31 31.38 -15.46 -43.71
C PHE A 31 31.57 -14.27 -42.73
N PHE A 32 31.23 -13.05 -43.15
CA PHE A 32 31.28 -11.88 -42.26
C PHE A 32 30.12 -11.84 -41.27
N ALA A 33 28.92 -12.33 -41.66
CA ALA A 33 27.77 -12.43 -40.76
C ALA A 33 27.95 -13.53 -39.71
N CYS A 34 28.56 -14.68 -40.06
CA CYS A 34 28.87 -15.71 -39.08
C CYS A 34 30.02 -15.33 -38.11
N ALA A 35 30.97 -14.48 -38.58
CA ALA A 35 32.03 -13.97 -37.67
C ALA A 35 31.50 -12.92 -36.64
N LEU A 36 30.46 -12.16 -37.00
CA LEU A 36 29.81 -11.23 -36.08
C LEU A 36 28.87 -11.94 -35.08
N PHE A 37 28.26 -13.06 -35.48
CA PHE A 37 27.45 -13.87 -34.54
C PHE A 37 28.29 -14.75 -33.60
N ALA A 38 29.50 -15.14 -33.97
CA ALA A 38 30.41 -15.90 -33.13
C ALA A 38 31.11 -15.04 -32.04
N VAL A 39 31.12 -13.71 -32.21
CA VAL A 39 31.58 -12.77 -31.16
C VAL A 39 30.47 -12.34 -30.23
N SER A 40 29.18 -12.58 -30.59
CA SER A 40 28.03 -12.22 -29.74
C SER A 40 27.59 -13.35 -28.80
N CYS A 41 28.15 -14.56 -28.89
CA CYS A 41 27.79 -15.68 -28.02
C CYS A 41 28.85 -16.01 -26.97
N SER A 42 29.82 -15.16 -26.73
CA SER A 42 30.84 -15.37 -25.68
C SER A 42 30.88 -14.27 -24.61
N ASN A 43 29.85 -13.43 -24.51
CA ASN A 43 29.75 -12.39 -23.49
C ASN A 43 28.42 -12.45 -22.74
N SER A 44 28.05 -13.61 -22.25
CA SER A 44 27.03 -13.74 -21.22
C SER A 44 27.70 -14.03 -19.87
N ALA A 45 28.65 -13.22 -19.50
CA ALA A 45 29.14 -13.02 -18.14
C ALA A 45 30.16 -11.84 -18.15
N GLU A 46 29.80 -10.74 -18.75
CA GLU A 46 30.38 -9.49 -18.33
C GLU A 46 29.49 -8.95 -17.20
N SER A 47 29.97 -9.22 -15.94
CA SER A 47 29.85 -8.25 -14.89
C SER A 47 29.73 -6.87 -15.53
N VAL A 48 28.68 -6.11 -15.16
CA VAL A 48 28.62 -4.67 -15.41
C VAL A 48 29.86 -4.08 -14.67
N SER A 49 31.03 -4.26 -15.28
CA SER A 49 32.23 -3.54 -14.88
C SER A 49 31.98 -2.09 -15.24
N GLY A 50 31.79 -1.28 -14.20
CA GLY A 50 31.50 0.13 -14.28
C GLY A 50 32.28 0.86 -15.36
N LYS A 51 31.63 1.15 -16.47
CA LYS A 51 31.97 2.33 -17.22
C LYS A 51 31.51 3.51 -16.40
N SER A 52 32.48 4.07 -15.63
CA SER A 52 32.45 5.40 -15.10
C SER A 52 31.04 5.93 -14.82
N SER A 53 30.48 5.61 -13.66
CA SER A 53 29.51 6.50 -13.06
C SER A 53 30.16 7.89 -13.13
N GLY A 54 29.50 8.86 -13.77
CA GLY A 54 30.03 10.21 -13.86
C GLY A 54 30.04 10.92 -12.50
N ILE A 55 30.52 10.23 -11.46
CA ILE A 55 30.70 10.76 -10.10
C ILE A 55 32.15 10.69 -9.65
N GLU A 56 32.56 11.70 -8.89
CA GLU A 56 33.81 11.73 -8.14
C GLU A 56 33.51 11.67 -6.64
N LEU A 57 34.24 10.82 -5.91
CA LEU A 57 34.16 10.69 -4.45
C LEU A 57 35.37 11.32 -3.81
N ALA A 58 35.16 12.13 -2.78
CA ALA A 58 36.19 12.73 -1.96
C ALA A 58 35.73 12.82 -0.50
N ALA A 59 36.66 12.92 0.45
CA ALA A 59 36.29 13.22 1.84
C ALA A 59 35.51 14.56 1.89
N ASP A 60 34.44 14.61 2.65
CA ASP A 60 33.69 15.84 2.90
C ASP A 60 34.23 16.56 4.15
N SER A 61 33.87 17.83 4.31
CA SER A 61 34.12 18.59 5.54
C SER A 61 33.24 18.14 6.71
N LEU A 62 32.14 17.46 6.43
CA LEU A 62 31.25 16.84 7.42
C LEU A 62 31.85 15.51 7.89
N ASP A 63 31.92 15.35 9.21
CA ASP A 63 32.55 14.16 9.83
C ASP A 63 31.83 12.86 9.40
N GLY A 64 32.63 11.89 8.95
CA GLY A 64 32.13 10.58 8.49
C GLY A 64 31.46 10.58 7.11
N MET A 65 31.44 11.71 6.37
CA MET A 65 30.79 11.83 5.08
C MET A 65 31.78 11.80 3.90
N LEU A 66 31.29 11.36 2.76
CA LEU A 66 31.94 11.44 1.46
C LEU A 66 31.18 12.40 0.56
N ARG A 67 31.85 13.37 -0.03
CA ARG A 67 31.27 14.21 -1.08
C ARG A 67 31.13 13.42 -2.38
N VAL A 68 29.96 13.46 -2.95
CA VAL A 68 29.58 12.88 -4.24
C VAL A 68 29.42 14.01 -5.24
N SER A 69 30.43 14.27 -6.03
CA SER A 69 30.37 15.26 -7.12
C SER A 69 29.80 14.58 -8.36
N VAL A 70 28.60 14.96 -8.76
CA VAL A 70 27.89 14.36 -9.90
C VAL A 70 28.24 15.11 -11.18
N ILE A 71 28.88 14.44 -12.13
CA ILE A 71 29.24 14.97 -13.46
C ILE A 71 28.19 14.52 -14.48
N LYS A 72 27.78 13.27 -14.42
CA LYS A 72 26.72 12.66 -15.20
C LYS A 72 26.07 11.54 -14.35
N GLY A 73 25.04 11.87 -13.61
CA GLY A 73 24.43 11.00 -12.62
C GLY A 73 23.39 10.05 -13.21
N GLU A 74 23.70 9.33 -14.29
CA GLU A 74 22.81 8.29 -14.83
C GLU A 74 22.96 7.02 -13.99
N VAL A 75 21.85 6.51 -13.50
CA VAL A 75 21.75 5.27 -12.72
C VAL A 75 20.54 4.46 -13.18
N PHE A 76 20.67 3.14 -13.15
CA PHE A 76 19.58 2.23 -13.44
C PHE A 76 19.07 1.62 -12.12
N LEU A 77 17.81 1.86 -11.82
CA LEU A 77 17.06 1.26 -10.72
C LEU A 77 16.32 0.03 -11.21
N GLY A 78 16.27 -1.02 -10.40
CA GLY A 78 15.67 -2.27 -10.82
C GLY A 78 16.46 -3.00 -11.90
N THR A 79 15.83 -3.99 -12.51
CA THR A 79 16.44 -4.84 -13.53
C THR A 79 15.38 -5.32 -14.54
N ASN A 80 15.84 -5.79 -15.70
CA ASN A 80 15.00 -6.52 -16.66
C ASN A 80 15.23 -8.03 -16.59
N ASP A 81 15.93 -8.49 -15.53
CA ASP A 81 16.07 -9.92 -15.27
C ASP A 81 14.72 -10.47 -14.82
N ASN A 82 14.22 -11.45 -15.55
CA ASN A 82 12.94 -12.09 -15.28
C ASN A 82 12.93 -12.93 -14.00
N GLN A 83 14.08 -13.23 -13.43
CA GLN A 83 14.20 -13.92 -12.13
C GLN A 83 14.11 -12.96 -10.92
N ALA A 84 14.18 -11.65 -11.15
CA ALA A 84 14.04 -10.66 -10.09
C ALA A 84 12.57 -10.53 -9.62
N LYS A 85 12.38 -10.02 -8.41
CA LYS A 85 11.04 -9.77 -7.85
C LYS A 85 10.26 -8.76 -8.71
N THR A 86 8.94 -8.81 -8.66
CA THR A 86 8.07 -7.89 -9.41
C THR A 86 8.31 -6.42 -9.05
N ASN A 87 8.58 -6.12 -7.78
CA ASN A 87 8.90 -4.76 -7.32
C ASN A 87 10.31 -4.28 -7.70
N GLU A 88 11.15 -5.17 -8.24
CA GLU A 88 12.49 -4.87 -8.75
C GLU A 88 12.48 -4.69 -10.28
N ARG A 89 11.34 -4.82 -10.93
CA ARG A 89 11.16 -4.76 -12.41
C ARG A 89 10.06 -3.78 -12.82
N PRO A 90 10.09 -3.25 -14.04
CA PRO A 90 11.20 -3.27 -14.99
C PRO A 90 12.37 -2.37 -14.56
N GLN A 91 13.47 -2.37 -15.31
CA GLN A 91 14.55 -1.42 -15.10
C GLN A 91 14.09 0.00 -15.44
N MET A 92 14.32 0.96 -14.54
CA MET A 92 14.03 2.37 -14.71
C MET A 92 15.32 3.19 -14.71
N LYS A 93 15.43 4.15 -15.61
CA LYS A 93 16.57 5.06 -15.63
C LYS A 93 16.29 6.28 -14.75
N ALA A 94 17.12 6.51 -13.73
CA ALA A 94 17.13 7.76 -12.98
C ALA A 94 18.35 8.63 -13.40
N VAL A 95 18.18 9.93 -13.36
CA VAL A 95 19.23 10.92 -13.63
C VAL A 95 19.30 11.86 -12.44
N LEU A 96 20.49 11.96 -11.82
CA LEU A 96 20.75 12.92 -10.77
C LEU A 96 21.58 14.07 -11.36
N ASP A 97 21.09 15.28 -11.28
CA ASP A 97 21.76 16.49 -11.79
C ASP A 97 22.30 17.40 -10.70
N TYR A 98 22.37 16.90 -9.46
CA TYR A 98 22.88 17.57 -8.27
C TYR A 98 23.98 16.75 -7.59
N SER A 99 24.79 17.42 -6.78
CA SER A 99 25.82 16.79 -5.95
C SER A 99 25.35 16.75 -4.48
N PHE A 100 25.81 15.75 -3.73
CA PHE A 100 25.40 15.52 -2.34
C PHE A 100 26.56 14.95 -1.53
N ALA A 101 26.35 14.75 -0.23
CA ALA A 101 27.26 13.93 0.58
C ALA A 101 26.54 12.67 1.08
N ILE A 102 27.29 11.58 1.29
CA ILE A 102 26.78 10.31 1.79
C ILE A 102 27.72 9.76 2.88
N GLY A 103 27.15 9.10 3.88
CA GLY A 103 27.91 8.43 4.93
C GLY A 103 28.87 7.40 4.37
N ARG A 104 30.12 7.43 4.83
CA ARG A 104 31.13 6.47 4.40
C ARG A 104 30.75 5.04 4.79
N HIS A 105 30.11 4.87 5.93
CA HIS A 105 29.64 3.60 6.51
C HIS A 105 28.22 3.74 7.04
N GLU A 106 27.62 2.63 7.46
CA GLU A 106 26.37 2.65 8.22
C GLU A 106 26.57 3.45 9.52
N VAL A 107 25.54 4.15 9.97
CA VAL A 107 25.56 4.81 11.29
C VAL A 107 25.86 3.77 12.36
N THR A 108 26.88 4.03 13.17
CA THR A 108 27.27 3.10 14.24
C THR A 108 26.37 3.22 15.46
N CYS A 109 26.27 2.15 16.24
CA CYS A 109 25.57 2.13 17.50
C CYS A 109 26.01 3.24 18.46
N LYS A 110 27.31 3.54 18.50
CA LYS A 110 27.88 4.62 19.31
C LYS A 110 27.41 6.00 18.85
N GLU A 111 27.42 6.26 17.54
CA GLU A 111 26.91 7.52 16.96
C GLU A 111 25.42 7.68 17.24
N PHE A 112 24.62 6.62 17.02
CA PHE A 112 23.20 6.61 17.26
C PHE A 112 22.87 6.92 18.73
N ASN A 113 23.47 6.18 19.65
CA ASN A 113 23.22 6.35 21.07
C ASN A 113 23.67 7.72 21.61
N ALA A 114 24.70 8.32 20.99
CA ALA A 114 25.18 9.63 21.40
C ALA A 114 24.14 10.74 21.20
N LEU A 115 23.31 10.65 20.16
CA LEU A 115 22.26 11.62 19.84
C LEU A 115 20.90 11.20 20.40
N MET A 116 20.46 9.96 20.15
CA MET A 116 19.09 9.53 20.41
C MET A 116 18.78 9.38 21.91
N LYS A 117 19.77 9.12 22.73
CA LYS A 117 19.60 9.16 24.20
C LYS A 117 19.09 10.50 24.69
N GLY A 118 19.50 11.60 24.08
CA GLY A 118 19.05 12.95 24.41
C GLY A 118 17.70 13.32 23.75
N GLU A 119 17.46 12.84 22.54
CA GLU A 119 16.30 13.22 21.72
C GLU A 119 15.02 12.47 22.14
N THR A 120 15.05 11.14 22.25
CA THR A 120 13.88 10.30 22.59
C THR A 120 14.08 9.45 23.85
N GLY A 121 15.30 9.36 24.33
CA GLY A 121 15.69 8.44 25.42
C GLY A 121 15.98 7.02 24.91
N LEU A 122 15.94 6.77 23.59
CA LEU A 122 16.29 5.48 23.01
C LEU A 122 17.81 5.24 23.15
N VAL A 123 18.16 4.05 23.61
CA VAL A 123 19.55 3.56 23.68
C VAL A 123 19.55 2.13 23.20
N LEU A 124 20.19 1.88 22.07
CA LEU A 124 20.37 0.53 21.55
C LEU A 124 21.39 -0.25 22.38
N ASP A 125 21.13 -1.52 22.62
CA ASP A 125 22.05 -2.46 23.30
C ASP A 125 22.97 -3.08 22.23
N CYS A 126 24.21 -2.65 22.21
CA CYS A 126 25.18 -3.09 21.20
C CYS A 126 26.40 -3.71 21.86
N PRO A 127 26.82 -4.91 21.45
CA PRO A 127 28.02 -5.57 21.98
C PRO A 127 29.32 -4.78 21.77
N ALA A 128 29.39 -3.97 20.71
CA ALA A 128 30.51 -3.06 20.43
C ALA A 128 29.98 -1.76 19.81
N GLY A 129 30.60 -0.64 20.12
CA GLY A 129 30.13 0.69 19.71
C GLY A 129 30.26 0.99 18.21
N ASP A 130 31.18 0.34 17.53
CA ASP A 130 31.45 0.55 16.09
C ASP A 130 30.71 -0.48 15.19
N LEU A 131 29.78 -1.27 15.76
CA LEU A 131 28.82 -2.04 15.00
C LEU A 131 27.76 -1.13 14.39
N PRO A 132 27.16 -1.47 13.23
CA PRO A 132 25.99 -0.74 12.71
C PRO A 132 24.88 -0.63 13.74
N ALA A 133 24.25 0.51 13.81
CA ALA A 133 23.02 0.68 14.56
C ALA A 133 21.89 -0.08 13.85
N THR A 134 21.35 -1.09 14.50
CA THR A 134 20.25 -1.95 13.99
C THR A 134 19.17 -2.10 15.05
N ASP A 135 18.14 -2.86 14.78
CA ASP A 135 16.97 -3.06 15.65
C ASP A 135 16.25 -1.72 15.97
N MET A 136 16.08 -0.90 14.95
CA MET A 136 15.39 0.38 15.01
C MET A 136 14.40 0.52 13.86
N THR A 137 13.42 1.41 14.01
CA THR A 137 12.46 1.72 12.96
C THR A 137 13.01 2.72 11.94
N TYR A 138 12.37 2.82 10.77
CA TYR A 138 12.62 3.92 9.84
C TYR A 138 12.42 5.29 10.52
N TYR A 139 11.40 5.40 11.38
CA TYR A 139 11.14 6.63 12.12
C TYR A 139 12.28 7.00 13.09
N ASP A 140 12.93 6.02 13.73
CA ASP A 140 14.09 6.25 14.57
C ASP A 140 15.27 6.79 13.74
N ALA A 141 15.47 6.27 12.51
CA ALA A 141 16.48 6.76 11.58
C ALA A 141 16.19 8.21 11.11
N VAL A 142 14.93 8.54 10.85
CA VAL A 142 14.47 9.90 10.51
C VAL A 142 14.73 10.87 11.68
N LEU A 143 14.40 10.46 12.90
CA LEU A 143 14.64 11.27 14.10
C LEU A 143 16.14 11.51 14.31
N PHE A 144 16.97 10.47 14.08
CA PHE A 144 18.43 10.61 14.13
C PHE A 144 18.96 11.61 13.10
N ALA A 145 18.49 11.55 11.85
CA ALA A 145 18.89 12.48 10.79
C ALA A 145 18.55 13.94 11.16
N ASN A 146 17.35 14.17 11.69
CA ASN A 146 16.95 15.49 12.19
C ASN A 146 17.78 15.91 13.41
N ALA A 147 18.07 14.99 14.35
CA ALA A 147 18.88 15.27 15.52
C ALA A 147 20.33 15.66 15.13
N ARG A 148 20.88 14.96 14.11
CA ARG A 148 22.20 15.29 13.56
C ARG A 148 22.21 16.68 12.92
N SER A 149 21.19 17.00 12.12
CA SER A 149 21.04 18.33 11.50
C SER A 149 20.98 19.45 12.55
N LYS A 150 20.15 19.28 13.58
CA LYS A 150 20.03 20.24 14.68
C LYS A 150 21.36 20.43 15.43
N ALA A 151 22.08 19.32 15.72
CA ALA A 151 23.36 19.35 16.43
C ALA A 151 24.42 20.15 15.67
N GLU A 152 24.43 20.04 14.34
CA GLU A 152 25.35 20.75 13.45
C GLU A 152 24.82 22.08 12.92
N LYS A 153 23.60 22.50 13.35
CA LYS A 153 22.94 23.77 13.02
C LYS A 153 22.51 23.90 11.55
N PHE A 154 22.12 22.82 10.96
CA PHE A 154 21.48 22.78 9.64
C PHE A 154 19.94 22.77 9.77
N ASP A 155 19.26 22.96 8.66
CA ASP A 155 17.83 22.73 8.54
C ASP A 155 17.51 21.25 8.85
N THR A 156 16.21 20.92 8.96
CA THR A 156 15.77 19.52 9.09
C THR A 156 15.06 19.06 7.82
N ALA A 157 15.43 17.87 7.34
CA ALA A 157 14.80 17.31 6.13
C ALA A 157 13.41 16.74 6.36
N TYR A 158 13.05 16.50 7.61
CA TYR A 158 11.76 15.89 7.95
C TYR A 158 10.99 16.76 8.94
N ALA A 159 9.71 17.04 8.61
CA ALA A 159 8.77 17.67 9.51
C ALA A 159 7.74 16.65 10.01
N TYR A 160 7.26 16.82 11.22
CA TYR A 160 6.21 16.01 11.84
C TYR A 160 5.56 16.81 12.99
N SER A 161 4.31 16.51 13.31
CA SER A 161 3.54 17.17 14.35
C SER A 161 3.57 16.45 15.69
N GLY A 162 3.86 15.13 15.69
CA GLY A 162 3.90 14.31 16.91
C GLY A 162 4.84 13.11 16.78
N ILE A 163 5.32 12.61 17.91
CA ILE A 163 6.17 11.44 18.02
C ILE A 163 5.45 10.41 18.89
N VAL A 164 5.19 9.22 18.36
CA VAL A 164 4.60 8.11 19.10
C VAL A 164 5.69 7.10 19.41
N LEU A 165 5.94 6.85 20.68
CA LEU A 165 6.98 5.93 21.15
C LEU A 165 6.33 4.69 21.78
N ASP A 166 6.95 3.53 21.56
CA ASP A 166 6.64 2.30 22.29
C ASP A 166 7.25 2.31 23.72
N ALA A 167 7.02 1.23 24.49
CA ALA A 167 7.58 1.08 25.82
C ALA A 167 9.13 1.01 25.82
N GLY A 168 9.74 0.56 24.72
CA GLY A 168 11.19 0.50 24.50
C GLY A 168 11.80 1.83 24.04
N LYS A 169 11.00 2.87 23.85
CA LYS A 169 11.36 4.19 23.32
C LYS A 169 11.64 4.21 21.81
N HIS A 170 11.32 3.18 21.08
CA HIS A 170 11.33 3.20 19.63
C HIS A 170 10.16 4.02 19.11
N CYS A 171 10.40 4.81 18.08
CA CYS A 171 9.35 5.56 17.41
C CYS A 171 8.55 4.61 16.51
N THR A 172 7.28 4.47 16.81
CA THR A 172 6.36 3.63 16.01
C THR A 172 5.55 4.43 15.00
N ASN A 173 5.46 5.75 15.19
CA ASN A 173 4.84 6.65 14.22
C ASN A 173 5.36 8.09 14.40
N LEU A 174 5.51 8.80 13.29
CA LEU A 174 5.69 10.25 13.24
C LEU A 174 4.44 10.85 12.59
N GLU A 175 3.58 11.45 13.40
CA GLU A 175 2.33 12.04 12.93
C GLU A 175 2.61 13.18 11.96
N GLY A 176 2.00 13.11 10.76
CA GLY A 176 2.21 14.09 9.71
C GLY A 176 3.64 14.14 9.17
N LEU A 177 4.33 13.00 9.14
CA LEU A 177 5.70 12.93 8.60
C LEU A 177 5.77 13.45 7.17
N ALA A 178 6.57 14.48 6.97
CA ALA A 178 6.82 15.14 5.72
C ALA A 178 8.32 15.16 5.39
N PHE A 179 8.67 14.84 4.15
CA PHE A 179 10.03 14.96 3.63
C PHE A 179 10.18 16.26 2.81
N HIS A 180 11.15 17.08 3.15
CA HIS A 180 11.52 18.32 2.47
C HIS A 180 12.84 18.12 1.71
N PRO A 181 12.80 17.72 0.43
CA PRO A 181 14.00 17.41 -0.34
C PRO A 181 14.88 18.63 -0.61
N ASP A 182 14.32 19.83 -0.57
CA ASP A 182 15.01 21.11 -0.78
C ASP A 182 15.72 21.65 0.48
N ALA A 183 15.62 20.95 1.62
CA ALA A 183 16.29 21.31 2.85
C ALA A 183 17.80 21.03 2.77
N ASP A 184 18.64 21.95 3.27
CA ASP A 184 20.08 21.72 3.44
C ASP A 184 20.34 21.01 4.77
N ALA A 185 20.17 19.69 4.76
CA ALA A 185 20.01 18.88 5.96
C ALA A 185 20.57 17.46 5.80
N PHE A 186 20.86 16.83 6.95
CA PHE A 186 21.04 15.38 7.01
C PHE A 186 19.70 14.68 6.80
N ARG A 187 19.73 13.63 6.02
CA ARG A 187 18.59 12.79 5.67
C ARG A 187 19.02 11.37 5.36
N LEU A 188 18.08 10.48 5.11
CA LEU A 188 18.39 9.19 4.50
C LEU A 188 18.71 9.41 3.01
N PRO A 189 19.59 8.60 2.41
CA PRO A 189 19.82 8.65 0.96
C PRO A 189 18.55 8.24 0.22
N THR A 190 18.31 8.77 -0.97
CA THR A 190 17.33 8.17 -1.87
C THR A 190 17.85 6.85 -2.43
N GLU A 191 16.96 5.98 -2.90
CA GLU A 191 17.37 4.74 -3.59
C GLU A 191 18.31 5.04 -4.77
N ALA A 192 18.02 6.10 -5.52
CA ALA A 192 18.84 6.51 -6.66
C ALA A 192 20.26 6.97 -6.25
N GLU A 193 20.38 7.75 -5.17
CA GLU A 193 21.67 8.15 -4.62
C GLU A 193 22.47 6.95 -4.12
N TRP A 194 21.81 6.06 -3.37
CA TRP A 194 22.43 4.87 -2.83
C TRP A 194 22.98 3.96 -3.93
N VAL A 195 22.15 3.66 -4.96
CA VAL A 195 22.53 2.80 -6.11
C VAL A 195 23.62 3.46 -6.95
N LEU A 196 23.59 4.79 -7.13
CA LEU A 196 24.62 5.53 -7.88
C LEU A 196 26.00 5.38 -7.22
N VAL A 197 26.04 5.47 -5.90
CA VAL A 197 27.31 5.36 -5.13
C VAL A 197 27.77 3.90 -5.05
N ALA A 198 26.88 2.97 -4.70
CA ALA A 198 27.17 1.54 -4.61
C ALA A 198 27.63 0.97 -5.97
N GLY A 199 26.96 1.36 -7.05
CA GLY A 199 27.24 0.88 -8.40
C GLY A 199 28.65 1.19 -8.93
N LYS A 200 29.36 2.15 -8.29
CA LYS A 200 30.76 2.48 -8.70
C LYS A 200 31.72 1.31 -8.51
N ARG A 201 31.52 0.48 -7.48
CA ARG A 201 32.39 -0.66 -7.15
C ARG A 201 31.58 -1.86 -6.64
N TRP A 202 30.38 -2.09 -7.20
CA TRP A 202 29.51 -3.15 -6.70
C TRP A 202 30.11 -4.54 -6.87
N ASN A 203 30.27 -5.24 -5.75
CA ASN A 203 30.54 -6.66 -5.72
C ASN A 203 29.96 -7.25 -4.42
N ALA A 204 28.94 -8.06 -4.52
CA ALA A 204 28.27 -8.68 -3.37
C ALA A 204 29.19 -9.57 -2.52
N SER A 205 30.28 -10.10 -3.11
CA SER A 205 31.27 -10.91 -2.40
C SER A 205 32.26 -10.07 -1.58
N ASP A 206 32.31 -8.74 -1.79
CA ASP A 206 33.19 -7.81 -1.07
C ASP A 206 32.48 -7.20 0.15
N GLY A 207 31.64 -7.97 0.84
CA GLY A 207 30.92 -7.58 2.05
C GLY A 207 30.67 -8.75 2.99
N TRP A 208 30.25 -8.43 4.22
CA TRP A 208 29.86 -9.42 5.23
C TRP A 208 28.49 -10.01 4.89
N ASN A 209 28.47 -11.26 4.48
CA ASN A 209 27.29 -12.01 4.06
C ASN A 209 27.16 -13.34 4.81
N ALA A 210 26.16 -14.14 4.56
CA ALA A 210 25.93 -15.41 5.26
C ALA A 210 27.07 -16.41 5.16
N GLU A 211 27.92 -16.31 4.13
CA GLU A 211 29.00 -17.26 3.88
C GLU A 211 30.29 -16.92 4.67
N ASN A 212 30.45 -15.67 5.09
CA ASN A 212 31.69 -15.20 5.69
C ASN A 212 31.56 -14.43 7.01
N SER A 213 30.33 -13.97 7.37
CA SER A 213 30.09 -13.17 8.58
C SER A 213 30.04 -13.97 9.88
N GLY A 214 29.85 -15.31 9.79
CA GLY A 214 29.52 -16.13 10.95
C GLY A 214 28.13 -15.79 11.53
N PHE A 215 27.21 -15.34 10.69
CA PHE A 215 25.82 -14.93 11.02
C PHE A 215 25.74 -13.86 12.12
N LYS A 216 26.59 -12.85 12.06
CA LYS A 216 26.60 -11.71 12.98
C LYS A 216 27.04 -10.42 12.29
N LEU A 217 26.68 -9.29 12.86
CA LEU A 217 27.21 -8.00 12.48
C LEU A 217 28.71 -7.89 12.76
N HIS A 218 29.38 -7.13 11.91
CA HIS A 218 30.77 -6.75 12.06
C HIS A 218 30.91 -5.24 12.22
N GLU A 219 32.01 -4.79 12.85
CA GLU A 219 32.32 -3.38 12.92
C GLU A 219 32.46 -2.78 11.52
N VAL A 220 31.94 -1.57 11.35
CA VAL A 220 31.92 -0.90 10.06
C VAL A 220 33.29 -0.77 9.45
N CYS A 221 33.43 -0.85 8.14
CA CYS A 221 34.66 -0.73 7.38
C CYS A 221 35.76 -1.76 7.75
N THR A 222 35.42 -2.91 8.30
CA THR A 222 36.39 -3.95 8.66
C THR A 222 36.60 -5.03 7.61
N PHE A 223 35.74 -5.06 6.56
CA PHE A 223 35.97 -6.00 5.45
C PHE A 223 37.29 -5.65 4.70
N SER A 224 38.07 -6.69 4.39
CA SER A 224 39.37 -6.51 3.74
C SER A 224 39.21 -5.98 2.30
N GLY A 225 39.99 -4.94 1.95
CA GLY A 225 40.00 -4.40 0.58
C GLY A 225 39.24 -3.09 0.39
N VAL A 226 38.72 -2.48 1.46
CA VAL A 226 38.04 -1.19 1.38
C VAL A 226 39.03 -0.05 1.38
N ASP A 227 39.17 0.63 0.25
CA ASP A 227 39.94 1.86 0.10
C ASP A 227 39.25 3.05 0.82
N GLU A 228 39.62 4.30 0.49
CA GLU A 228 39.01 5.53 1.02
C GLU A 228 37.52 5.75 0.58
N GLY A 229 36.90 4.83 -0.15
CA GLY A 229 35.51 4.89 -0.61
C GLY A 229 34.48 4.48 0.44
N PRO A 230 33.21 4.36 0.03
CA PRO A 230 32.13 3.88 0.91
C PRO A 230 32.37 2.42 1.30
N CYS A 231 32.16 2.11 2.58
CA CYS A 231 32.25 0.76 3.13
C CYS A 231 30.86 0.12 3.24
N ASP A 232 30.86 -1.21 3.29
CA ASP A 232 29.69 -2.03 3.67
C ASP A 232 28.41 -1.73 2.85
N MET A 233 28.58 -1.30 1.58
CA MET A 233 27.45 -1.12 0.64
C MET A 233 26.81 -2.46 0.25
N ALA A 234 27.49 -3.57 0.49
CA ALA A 234 27.00 -4.92 0.29
C ALA A 234 27.17 -5.73 1.58
N GLY A 235 26.11 -6.33 2.10
CA GLY A 235 26.16 -7.13 3.33
C GLY A 235 26.22 -6.27 4.60
N ASN A 236 26.67 -6.84 5.70
CA ASN A 236 26.68 -6.32 7.06
C ASN A 236 25.25 -6.02 7.54
N ALA A 237 24.75 -4.79 7.43
CA ALA A 237 23.36 -4.46 7.69
C ALA A 237 22.67 -3.97 6.41
N MET A 238 21.40 -4.35 6.21
CA MET A 238 20.54 -3.66 5.23
C MET A 238 20.37 -2.21 5.63
N GLU A 239 20.17 -1.34 4.67
CA GLU A 239 20.12 0.09 4.92
C GLU A 239 18.79 0.70 4.49
N TRP A 240 18.10 1.34 5.44
CA TRP A 240 17.00 2.21 5.13
C TRP A 240 17.41 3.30 4.15
N VAL A 241 16.63 3.47 3.09
CA VAL A 241 16.67 4.65 2.24
C VAL A 241 15.40 5.48 2.41
N ASN A 242 15.38 6.71 1.90
CA ASN A 242 14.26 7.61 2.09
C ASN A 242 12.97 7.14 1.40
N ASP A 243 13.11 6.39 0.33
CA ASP A 243 12.05 6.09 -0.62
C ASP A 243 10.96 5.20 -0.05
N TRP A 244 9.71 5.55 -0.37
CA TRP A 244 8.62 4.60 -0.33
C TRP A 244 8.80 3.57 -1.45
N LEU A 245 8.42 2.33 -1.20
CA LEU A 245 8.43 1.29 -2.20
C LEU A 245 7.29 1.54 -3.22
N GLY A 246 7.66 1.76 -4.47
CA GLY A 246 6.73 1.91 -5.59
C GLY A 246 7.16 1.06 -6.77
N GLU A 247 6.29 0.91 -7.75
CA GLU A 247 6.58 0.20 -8.98
C GLU A 247 7.52 0.99 -9.88
N PHE A 248 8.48 0.30 -10.47
CA PHE A 248 9.28 0.89 -11.53
C PHE A 248 8.55 0.87 -12.88
N ARG A 249 8.94 1.78 -13.76
CA ARG A 249 8.46 1.87 -15.15
C ARG A 249 9.65 2.00 -16.09
N ASP A 250 9.53 1.47 -17.31
CA ASP A 250 10.54 1.65 -18.37
C ASP A 250 10.51 3.10 -18.87
N THR A 251 11.10 3.99 -18.10
CA THR A 251 11.13 5.44 -18.36
C THR A 251 12.41 6.06 -17.80
N THR A 252 12.60 7.35 -18.03
CA THR A 252 13.69 8.15 -17.46
C THR A 252 13.11 9.21 -16.54
N VAL A 253 13.59 9.29 -15.30
CA VAL A 253 13.16 10.27 -14.30
C VAL A 253 14.38 11.02 -13.79
N THR A 254 14.32 12.35 -13.77
CA THR A 254 15.37 13.20 -13.18
C THR A 254 15.04 13.48 -11.71
N ASN A 255 16.03 13.36 -10.83
CA ASN A 255 15.93 13.61 -9.39
C ASN A 255 14.81 12.81 -8.70
N TYR A 256 14.76 11.52 -9.03
CA TYR A 256 13.78 10.57 -8.46
C TYR A 256 13.99 10.37 -6.96
N VAL A 257 12.92 10.47 -6.19
CA VAL A 257 12.87 10.36 -4.71
C VAL A 257 11.86 9.32 -4.21
N GLY A 258 11.52 8.33 -5.02
CA GLY A 258 10.62 7.25 -4.63
C GLY A 258 9.18 7.43 -5.10
N ALA A 259 8.31 6.59 -4.57
CA ALA A 259 6.86 6.74 -4.71
C ALA A 259 6.36 7.85 -3.76
N PRO A 260 5.20 8.47 -4.06
CA PRO A 260 4.63 9.51 -3.20
C PRO A 260 4.16 8.96 -1.84
N ASP A 261 3.79 7.68 -1.80
CA ASP A 261 3.36 6.95 -0.60
C ASP A 261 3.80 5.48 -0.66
N GLY A 262 3.68 4.76 0.44
CA GLY A 262 4.04 3.34 0.54
C GLY A 262 2.95 2.37 0.08
N GLY A 263 1.91 2.86 -0.56
CA GLY A 263 0.76 2.05 -0.95
C GLY A 263 -0.05 1.54 0.25
N SER A 264 -0.82 0.48 0.05
CA SER A 264 -1.67 -0.11 1.10
C SER A 264 -0.91 -0.63 2.31
N LEU A 265 0.37 -0.92 2.15
CA LEU A 265 1.20 -1.59 3.15
C LEU A 265 2.17 -0.65 3.86
N GLY A 266 2.30 0.61 3.40
CA GLY A 266 3.24 1.55 3.99
C GLY A 266 4.70 1.14 3.87
N GLU A 267 5.06 0.57 2.72
CA GLU A 267 6.34 -0.09 2.50
C GLU A 267 7.48 0.89 2.22
N ARG A 268 8.63 0.59 2.81
CA ARG A 268 9.89 1.31 2.58
C ARG A 268 10.88 0.45 1.79
N VAL A 269 11.83 1.11 1.18
CA VAL A 269 12.95 0.45 0.52
C VAL A 269 14.11 0.28 1.49
N VAL A 270 14.70 -0.93 1.53
CA VAL A 270 16.00 -1.21 2.14
C VAL A 270 16.95 -1.76 1.09
N LYS A 271 18.24 -1.43 1.22
CA LYS A 271 19.28 -1.75 0.23
C LYS A 271 20.41 -2.55 0.84
N GLY A 272 21.25 -3.14 0.02
CA GLY A 272 22.56 -3.69 0.38
C GLY A 272 22.59 -5.15 0.80
N GLY A 273 21.46 -5.72 1.22
CA GLY A 273 21.46 -7.04 1.88
C GLY A 273 22.15 -7.00 3.24
N SER A 274 22.26 -8.11 3.92
CA SER A 274 22.82 -8.18 5.28
C SER A 274 23.73 -9.38 5.47
N TYR A 275 24.33 -9.47 6.65
CA TYR A 275 25.11 -10.64 7.10
C TYR A 275 24.35 -11.95 7.07
N ARG A 276 23.01 -11.91 6.94
CA ARG A 276 22.13 -13.09 6.85
C ARG A 276 21.87 -13.57 5.43
N ASN A 277 22.12 -12.74 4.42
CA ASN A 277 21.84 -13.07 3.02
C ASN A 277 23.07 -13.73 2.38
N GLN A 278 22.83 -14.71 1.50
CA GLN A 278 23.90 -15.23 0.64
C GLN A 278 24.39 -14.17 -0.33
N ALA A 279 25.67 -14.17 -0.67
CA ALA A 279 26.25 -13.21 -1.62
C ALA A 279 25.48 -13.20 -2.97
N SER A 280 24.99 -14.37 -3.42
CA SER A 280 24.21 -14.49 -4.64
C SER A 280 22.82 -13.83 -4.58
N ALA A 281 22.27 -13.63 -3.38
CA ALA A 281 21.00 -12.96 -3.17
C ALA A 281 21.15 -11.45 -2.92
N ILE A 282 22.37 -10.98 -2.69
CA ILE A 282 22.68 -9.56 -2.50
C ILE A 282 22.87 -8.91 -3.88
N THR A 283 21.90 -8.14 -4.33
CA THR A 283 21.90 -7.51 -5.65
C THR A 283 21.85 -6.00 -5.54
N LEU A 284 22.44 -5.29 -6.51
CA LEU A 284 22.38 -3.83 -6.55
C LEU A 284 20.95 -3.32 -6.75
N TYR A 285 20.14 -4.09 -7.47
CA TYR A 285 18.73 -3.75 -7.74
C TYR A 285 17.78 -4.22 -6.65
N GLY A 286 18.21 -5.01 -5.67
CA GLY A 286 17.38 -5.47 -4.56
C GLY A 286 16.79 -4.28 -3.78
N ARG A 287 15.48 -4.37 -3.45
CA ARG A 287 14.71 -3.31 -2.78
C ARG A 287 14.11 -3.75 -1.45
N GLY A 288 14.66 -4.76 -0.86
CA GLY A 288 14.23 -5.34 0.39
C GLY A 288 14.78 -6.73 0.56
N ASP A 289 14.47 -7.32 1.69
CA ASP A 289 14.69 -8.74 1.93
C ASP A 289 13.48 -9.53 1.40
N ILE A 290 13.29 -10.70 1.94
CA ILE A 290 12.13 -11.56 1.72
C ILE A 290 10.87 -10.89 2.27
N TYR A 291 11.05 -10.03 3.28
CA TYR A 291 9.96 -9.29 3.92
C TYR A 291 9.78 -7.91 3.35
N THR A 292 8.55 -7.47 3.39
CA THR A 292 8.24 -6.05 3.40
C THR A 292 8.76 -5.44 4.67
N VAL A 293 9.40 -4.31 4.50
CA VAL A 293 9.78 -3.46 5.60
C VAL A 293 8.91 -2.21 5.56
N THR A 294 8.10 -2.03 6.59
CA THR A 294 7.30 -0.83 6.81
C THR A 294 8.08 0.18 7.65
N SER A 295 7.59 1.41 7.76
CA SER A 295 8.26 2.43 8.57
C SER A 295 8.40 2.07 10.06
N SER A 296 7.59 1.14 10.58
CA SER A 296 7.63 0.65 11.97
C SER A 296 8.37 -0.68 12.15
N THR A 297 8.83 -1.29 11.06
CA THR A 297 9.60 -2.55 11.12
C THR A 297 10.91 -2.37 11.88
N ARG A 298 11.26 -3.36 12.70
CA ARG A 298 12.55 -3.46 13.39
C ARG A 298 13.16 -4.82 13.12
N ALA A 299 14.47 -4.82 12.83
CA ALA A 299 15.23 -6.05 12.69
C ALA A 299 16.71 -5.81 13.06
N ASP A 300 17.33 -6.80 13.65
CA ASP A 300 18.74 -6.76 14.07
C ASP A 300 19.73 -6.78 12.90
N TYR A 301 19.23 -6.86 11.68
CA TYR A 301 20.00 -6.82 10.43
C TYR A 301 19.64 -5.64 9.53
N VAL A 302 18.85 -4.69 10.02
CA VAL A 302 18.48 -3.46 9.28
C VAL A 302 18.94 -2.25 10.05
N GLY A 303 19.83 -1.48 9.44
CA GLY A 303 20.37 -0.21 9.90
C GLY A 303 20.17 0.89 8.86
N PHE A 304 21.04 1.87 8.80
CA PHE A 304 20.97 2.96 7.82
C PHE A 304 22.29 3.69 7.70
N ARG A 305 22.45 4.45 6.62
CA ARG A 305 23.46 5.51 6.51
C ARG A 305 22.81 6.86 6.23
N LEU A 306 23.53 7.95 6.43
CA LEU A 306 23.05 9.28 6.14
C LEU A 306 23.44 9.73 4.73
N ALA A 307 22.62 10.63 4.18
CA ALA A 307 22.99 11.55 3.12
C ALA A 307 22.86 12.99 3.63
N PHE A 308 23.46 13.94 2.94
CA PHE A 308 23.37 15.36 3.25
C PHE A 308 23.24 16.19 1.97
N GLY A 309 22.44 17.24 2.04
CA GLY A 309 22.28 18.24 0.99
C GLY A 309 20.91 18.18 0.29
N LYS A 310 20.65 19.22 -0.48
CA LYS A 310 19.37 19.45 -1.19
C LYS A 310 19.23 18.53 -2.38
N ILE A 311 17.99 18.14 -2.64
CA ILE A 311 17.57 17.51 -3.90
C ILE A 311 16.70 18.53 -4.64
N PRO A 312 17.26 19.24 -5.66
CA PRO A 312 16.47 20.20 -6.43
C PRO A 312 15.45 19.47 -7.31
N ASP A 313 14.32 20.12 -7.54
CA ASP A 313 13.28 19.64 -8.46
C ASP A 313 12.98 18.13 -8.29
N ALA A 314 12.81 17.71 -7.03
CA ALA A 314 12.57 16.30 -6.65
C ALA A 314 11.30 15.75 -7.33
N VAL A 315 11.38 14.52 -7.84
CA VAL A 315 10.30 13.88 -8.59
C VAL A 315 9.90 12.57 -7.92
N TRP A 316 8.63 12.45 -7.61
CA TRP A 316 7.99 11.19 -7.18
C TRP A 316 7.36 10.49 -8.38
N MET A 317 7.37 9.16 -8.38
CA MET A 317 6.67 8.36 -9.40
C MET A 317 5.38 7.82 -8.81
N GLY A 318 4.24 8.28 -9.33
CA GLY A 318 2.93 7.78 -8.95
C GLY A 318 2.64 6.37 -9.48
N ARG A 319 1.61 5.73 -8.94
CA ARG A 319 1.17 4.40 -9.40
C ARG A 319 0.72 4.38 -10.86
N ASP A 320 0.20 5.49 -11.37
CA ASP A 320 -0.13 5.68 -12.79
C ASP A 320 1.10 5.68 -13.72
N GLY A 321 2.30 5.59 -13.15
CA GLY A 321 3.58 5.61 -13.86
C GLY A 321 3.98 6.99 -14.36
N ARG A 322 3.34 8.06 -13.87
CA ARG A 322 3.70 9.44 -14.22
C ARG A 322 4.61 10.04 -13.17
N ALA A 323 5.60 10.76 -13.66
CA ALA A 323 6.47 11.57 -12.82
C ALA A 323 5.67 12.78 -12.29
N ASN A 324 5.71 13.00 -10.98
CA ASN A 324 5.02 14.09 -10.31
C ASN A 324 6.03 14.92 -9.51
N THR A 325 5.98 16.24 -9.69
CA THR A 325 6.81 17.18 -8.95
C THR A 325 6.10 17.73 -7.72
N THR A 326 4.80 17.46 -7.58
CA THR A 326 4.00 17.86 -6.43
C THR A 326 3.83 16.71 -5.46
N ARG A 327 4.12 16.97 -4.21
CA ARG A 327 3.96 16.02 -3.13
C ARG A 327 2.55 16.11 -2.57
N ILE A 328 1.80 15.01 -2.62
CA ILE A 328 0.53 14.84 -1.91
C ILE A 328 0.65 13.62 -1.01
N VAL A 329 0.52 13.80 0.30
CA VAL A 329 0.71 12.74 1.29
C VAL A 329 -0.54 12.57 2.15
N PRO A 330 -1.19 11.41 2.13
CA PRO A 330 -2.18 11.06 3.13
C PRO A 330 -1.52 10.94 4.50
N VAL A 331 -1.97 11.75 5.47
CA VAL A 331 -1.41 11.74 6.84
C VAL A 331 -2.34 11.06 7.85
N ALA A 332 -3.62 10.90 7.50
CA ALA A 332 -4.56 10.14 8.31
C ALA A 332 -4.75 8.73 7.77
N SER A 333 -4.63 7.74 8.64
CA SER A 333 -4.91 6.34 8.31
C SER A 333 -6.41 6.06 8.16
N SER A 334 -6.76 4.96 7.49
CA SER A 334 -8.15 4.48 7.42
C SER A 334 -8.76 4.24 8.81
N SER A 335 -7.99 3.71 9.76
CA SER A 335 -8.42 3.51 11.15
C SER A 335 -8.67 4.83 11.89
N LYS A 336 -7.84 5.86 11.64
CA LYS A 336 -8.09 7.20 12.18
C LYS A 336 -9.39 7.79 11.64
N LEU A 337 -9.63 7.69 10.34
CA LEU A 337 -10.90 8.14 9.73
C LEU A 337 -12.09 7.36 10.28
N ARG A 338 -11.99 6.04 10.44
CA ARG A 338 -13.04 5.24 11.06
C ARG A 338 -13.38 5.74 12.46
N SER A 339 -12.38 6.04 13.30
CA SER A 339 -12.62 6.58 14.65
C SER A 339 -13.36 7.93 14.64
N LEU A 340 -13.19 8.72 13.58
CA LEU A 340 -13.83 10.04 13.43
C LEU A 340 -15.20 9.97 12.74
N THR A 341 -15.40 9.05 11.80
CA THR A 341 -16.60 8.99 10.95
C THR A 341 -17.51 7.81 11.28
N GLY A 342 -17.03 6.83 12.02
CA GLY A 342 -17.73 5.58 12.36
C GLY A 342 -17.66 4.50 11.28
N THR A 343 -17.00 4.74 10.15
CA THR A 343 -16.94 3.79 9.03
C THR A 343 -15.65 3.89 8.24
N HIS A 344 -15.23 2.81 7.59
CA HIS A 344 -14.13 2.80 6.61
C HIS A 344 -14.57 3.28 5.22
N LYS A 345 -15.87 3.29 4.91
CA LYS A 345 -16.38 3.74 3.62
C LYS A 345 -16.30 5.26 3.52
N VAL A 346 -15.10 5.76 3.34
CA VAL A 346 -14.80 7.18 3.25
C VAL A 346 -13.99 7.44 1.98
N LYS A 347 -14.40 8.44 1.22
CA LYS A 347 -13.67 8.92 0.05
C LYS A 347 -13.47 10.42 0.12
N LEU A 348 -12.28 10.86 -0.18
CA LEU A 348 -11.90 12.27 -0.26
C LEU A 348 -11.57 12.60 -1.71
N ALA A 349 -12.23 13.63 -2.27
CA ALA A 349 -11.88 14.21 -3.56
C ALA A 349 -11.44 15.66 -3.36
N PHE A 350 -10.48 16.11 -4.14
CA PHE A 350 -9.97 17.50 -4.08
C PHE A 350 -9.29 17.89 -5.39
N ARG A 351 -9.00 19.17 -5.54
CA ARG A 351 -8.17 19.69 -6.61
C ARG A 351 -6.70 19.70 -6.19
N ASN A 352 -5.82 19.17 -7.01
CA ASN A 352 -4.41 19.53 -6.98
C ASN A 352 -4.25 20.83 -7.78
N ASP A 353 -4.04 21.95 -7.09
CA ASP A 353 -4.06 23.26 -7.75
C ASP A 353 -2.79 23.56 -8.58
N ILE A 354 -1.71 22.79 -8.36
CA ILE A 354 -0.51 22.85 -9.23
C ILE A 354 -0.81 22.33 -10.64
N SER A 355 -1.50 21.18 -10.73
CA SER A 355 -1.81 20.54 -12.02
C SER A 355 -3.17 20.94 -12.60
N GLY A 356 -4.08 21.46 -11.77
CA GLY A 356 -5.48 21.68 -12.11
C GLY A 356 -6.35 20.45 -12.12
N ASN A 357 -5.80 19.30 -11.79
CA ASN A 357 -6.45 18.00 -11.89
C ASN A 357 -7.33 17.67 -10.67
N LEU A 358 -8.23 16.69 -10.88
CA LEU A 358 -8.93 16.01 -9.81
C LEU A 358 -8.02 14.96 -9.18
N ALA A 359 -7.84 15.04 -7.88
CA ALA A 359 -7.20 14.02 -7.07
C ALA A 359 -8.21 13.41 -6.08
N TYR A 360 -8.04 12.12 -5.73
CA TYR A 360 -8.88 11.49 -4.72
C TYR A 360 -8.14 10.39 -3.96
N ILE A 361 -8.66 10.08 -2.76
CA ILE A 361 -8.24 8.97 -1.91
C ILE A 361 -9.47 8.14 -1.57
N ASP A 362 -9.40 6.83 -1.80
CA ASP A 362 -10.42 5.88 -1.35
C ASP A 362 -9.92 5.12 -0.12
N TYR A 363 -10.38 5.52 1.05
CA TYR A 363 -9.98 4.92 2.32
C TYR A 363 -10.63 3.54 2.55
N SER A 364 -11.68 3.19 1.79
CA SER A 364 -12.40 1.92 1.96
C SER A 364 -11.59 0.69 1.54
N ASN A 365 -10.59 0.87 0.69
CA ASN A 365 -9.73 -0.23 0.21
C ASN A 365 -8.49 -0.47 1.08
N GLY A 366 -8.34 0.24 2.20
CA GLY A 366 -7.12 0.20 3.01
C GLY A 366 -5.87 0.75 2.32
N ILE A 367 -6.00 1.19 1.08
CA ILE A 367 -4.94 1.77 0.26
C ILE A 367 -5.02 3.29 0.37
N LEU A 368 -3.98 3.88 0.93
CA LEU A 368 -3.89 5.34 1.07
C LEU A 368 -3.23 6.02 -0.14
N SER A 369 -3.29 5.42 -1.31
CA SER A 369 -2.74 6.05 -2.51
C SER A 369 -3.61 7.22 -2.95
N VAL A 370 -2.96 8.32 -3.31
CA VAL A 370 -3.59 9.43 -4.00
C VAL A 370 -3.66 9.10 -5.48
N ILE A 371 -4.87 9.07 -6.02
CA ILE A 371 -5.10 8.88 -7.45
C ILE A 371 -5.39 10.25 -8.05
N GLU A 372 -4.56 10.69 -8.99
CA GLU A 372 -4.76 11.94 -9.71
C GLU A 372 -5.20 11.63 -11.16
N ILE A 373 -6.39 12.12 -11.52
CA ILE A 373 -6.95 11.91 -12.85
C ILE A 373 -6.43 13.00 -13.79
N HIS A 374 -5.53 12.62 -14.67
CA HIS A 374 -4.89 13.55 -15.61
C HIS A 374 -5.72 13.74 -16.87
N ASP A 375 -6.17 14.96 -17.11
CA ASP A 375 -6.77 15.38 -18.38
C ASP A 375 -6.49 16.86 -18.69
N THR A 376 -7.19 17.41 -19.64
CA THR A 376 -7.05 18.84 -20.05
C THR A 376 -8.09 19.74 -19.39
N LEU A 377 -8.90 19.23 -18.48
CA LEU A 377 -9.96 19.97 -17.81
C LEU A 377 -9.46 20.49 -16.48
N GLU A 378 -9.61 21.79 -16.28
CA GLU A 378 -9.47 22.40 -14.96
C GLU A 378 -10.63 21.97 -14.06
N VAL A 379 -10.34 21.47 -12.87
CA VAL A 379 -11.33 20.95 -11.92
C VAL A 379 -11.51 21.92 -10.78
N TYR A 380 -12.74 22.42 -10.61
CA TYR A 380 -13.14 23.23 -9.45
C TYR A 380 -14.36 22.62 -8.79
N HIS A 381 -14.48 22.75 -7.47
CA HIS A 381 -15.61 22.29 -6.66
C HIS A 381 -16.01 20.85 -6.94
N PRO A 382 -15.08 19.88 -6.87
CA PRO A 382 -15.46 18.47 -7.00
C PRO A 382 -16.40 18.09 -5.84
N GLU A 383 -17.48 17.38 -6.15
CA GLU A 383 -18.38 16.84 -5.16
C GLU A 383 -18.70 15.38 -5.46
N ILE A 384 -18.50 14.51 -4.46
CA ILE A 384 -18.72 13.07 -4.59
C ILE A 384 -20.21 12.77 -4.56
N SER A 385 -20.66 11.86 -5.46
CA SER A 385 -22.05 11.43 -5.55
C SER A 385 -22.52 10.70 -4.28
N PRO A 386 -23.83 10.69 -3.98
CA PRO A 386 -24.37 10.03 -2.78
C PRO A 386 -24.02 8.54 -2.66
N ASP A 387 -23.77 7.84 -3.76
CA ASP A 387 -23.36 6.44 -3.81
C ASP A 387 -21.82 6.24 -3.74
N GLY A 388 -21.04 7.32 -3.66
CA GLY A 388 -19.59 7.29 -3.57
C GLY A 388 -18.86 6.83 -4.85
N LYS A 389 -19.55 6.70 -5.99
CA LYS A 389 -18.96 6.13 -7.21
C LYS A 389 -18.55 7.15 -8.26
N LYS A 390 -19.09 8.36 -8.18
CA LYS A 390 -18.89 9.41 -9.18
C LYS A 390 -18.51 10.72 -8.51
N VAL A 391 -17.97 11.63 -9.31
CA VAL A 391 -17.70 13.01 -8.91
C VAL A 391 -18.27 13.97 -9.93
N ALA A 392 -18.99 14.98 -9.44
CA ALA A 392 -19.38 16.13 -10.23
C ALA A 392 -18.38 17.27 -9.98
N PHE A 393 -18.02 18.03 -11.00
CA PHE A 393 -17.12 19.18 -10.88
C PHE A 393 -17.44 20.23 -11.96
N CYS A 394 -16.93 21.42 -11.77
CA CYS A 394 -17.08 22.51 -12.75
C CYS A 394 -15.73 23.09 -13.15
N THR A 395 -15.74 23.96 -14.19
CA THR A 395 -14.53 24.59 -14.73
C THR A 395 -14.39 26.07 -14.35
N GLY A 396 -15.28 26.59 -13.52
CA GLY A 396 -15.25 27.99 -13.06
C GLY A 396 -15.04 28.10 -11.57
N LEU A 397 -14.19 29.03 -11.16
CA LEU A 397 -13.87 29.32 -9.77
C LEU A 397 -15.00 30.08 -9.05
N GLU A 398 -15.21 29.77 -7.76
CA GLU A 398 -16.13 30.49 -6.88
C GLU A 398 -15.73 31.98 -6.74
N GLY A 399 -16.74 32.85 -6.72
CA GLY A 399 -16.55 34.29 -6.55
C GLY A 399 -16.02 35.04 -7.79
N VAL A 400 -15.79 34.31 -8.88
CA VAL A 400 -15.38 34.88 -10.18
C VAL A 400 -16.52 34.71 -11.18
N SER A 401 -17.01 35.83 -11.73
CA SER A 401 -18.05 35.81 -12.78
C SER A 401 -17.53 35.26 -14.08
N GLY A 402 -18.34 34.51 -14.77
CA GLY A 402 -18.02 33.91 -16.06
C GLY A 402 -18.74 32.62 -16.35
N LYS A 403 -18.54 32.11 -17.57
CA LYS A 403 -19.11 30.83 -17.98
C LYS A 403 -18.31 29.68 -17.42
N SER A 404 -19.03 28.71 -16.88
CA SER A 404 -18.48 27.46 -16.38
C SER A 404 -19.17 26.25 -17.01
N SER A 405 -18.47 25.15 -17.18
CA SER A 405 -19.04 23.89 -17.64
C SER A 405 -19.07 22.88 -16.47
N LEU A 406 -20.14 22.12 -16.37
CA LEU A 406 -20.35 21.08 -15.37
C LEU A 406 -20.16 19.69 -15.98
N TYR A 407 -19.41 18.86 -15.32
CA TYR A 407 -19.10 17.49 -15.71
C TYR A 407 -19.39 16.51 -14.58
N VAL A 408 -19.67 15.27 -14.95
CA VAL A 408 -19.69 14.11 -14.05
C VAL A 408 -18.82 13.02 -14.64
N ARG A 409 -18.01 12.36 -13.81
CA ARG A 409 -17.19 11.20 -14.18
C ARG A 409 -17.19 10.14 -13.10
N ASP A 410 -16.70 8.95 -13.43
CA ASP A 410 -16.42 7.91 -12.43
C ASP A 410 -15.20 8.28 -11.58
N MET A 411 -15.24 7.85 -10.32
CA MET A 411 -14.07 7.88 -9.42
C MET A 411 -13.29 6.57 -9.58
N ASN A 412 -12.52 6.47 -10.64
CA ASN A 412 -11.55 5.42 -10.91
C ASN A 412 -10.27 6.04 -11.49
N GLU A 413 -9.21 5.26 -11.62
CA GLU A 413 -7.88 5.75 -12.03
C GLU A 413 -7.90 6.54 -13.35
N ASP A 414 -8.72 6.10 -14.31
CA ASP A 414 -8.83 6.72 -15.63
C ASP A 414 -9.91 7.81 -15.71
N GLY A 415 -10.70 8.02 -14.66
CA GLY A 415 -11.83 8.95 -14.66
C GLY A 415 -12.80 8.72 -15.80
N THR A 416 -13.17 7.47 -16.04
CA THR A 416 -14.00 7.05 -17.18
C THR A 416 -15.42 7.65 -17.14
N ASN A 417 -16.17 7.47 -18.22
CA ASN A 417 -17.57 7.91 -18.36
C ASN A 417 -17.78 9.40 -18.10
N LEU A 418 -16.85 10.25 -18.59
CA LEU A 418 -16.96 11.70 -18.50
C LEU A 418 -18.16 12.20 -19.32
N VAL A 419 -19.11 12.88 -18.65
CA VAL A 419 -20.31 13.43 -19.27
C VAL A 419 -20.41 14.91 -18.95
N LYS A 420 -20.59 15.76 -19.99
CA LYS A 420 -20.80 17.21 -19.86
C LYS A 420 -22.30 17.53 -19.83
N LEU A 421 -22.71 18.47 -18.99
CA LEU A 421 -24.05 19.06 -19.04
C LEU A 421 -24.12 20.04 -20.21
N ASP A 422 -25.09 19.84 -21.10
CA ASP A 422 -25.29 20.71 -22.29
C ASP A 422 -26.14 21.92 -21.92
N VAL A 423 -25.51 22.91 -21.32
CA VAL A 423 -26.08 24.24 -21.01
C VAL A 423 -25.03 25.32 -21.23
N GLU A 424 -25.48 26.58 -21.31
CA GLU A 424 -24.59 27.73 -21.56
C GLU A 424 -23.57 27.94 -20.42
N SER A 425 -24.00 27.81 -19.16
CA SER A 425 -23.14 27.91 -17.98
C SER A 425 -23.72 27.13 -16.81
N ALA A 426 -22.86 26.38 -16.12
CA ALA A 426 -23.17 25.66 -14.90
C ALA A 426 -21.93 25.58 -14.00
N ALA A 427 -22.04 26.09 -12.77
CA ALA A 427 -20.96 26.17 -11.80
C ALA A 427 -21.39 25.59 -10.44
N ILE A 428 -20.41 25.19 -9.64
CA ILE A 428 -20.52 24.72 -8.25
C ILE A 428 -21.63 23.68 -8.09
N PRO A 429 -21.40 22.45 -8.61
CA PRO A 429 -22.35 21.36 -8.49
C PRO A 429 -22.58 20.96 -7.03
N ARG A 430 -23.84 20.59 -6.70
CA ARG A 430 -24.23 20.05 -5.40
C ARG A 430 -25.12 18.84 -5.61
N TRP A 431 -24.65 17.65 -5.21
CA TRP A 431 -25.48 16.45 -5.23
C TRP A 431 -26.59 16.51 -4.19
N ARG A 432 -27.74 16.00 -4.57
CA ARG A 432 -28.93 15.96 -3.72
C ARG A 432 -29.78 14.74 -4.05
N VAL A 433 -30.36 14.11 -3.04
CA VAL A 433 -31.38 13.08 -3.19
C VAL A 433 -32.71 13.67 -2.79
N LEU A 434 -33.69 13.61 -3.68
CA LEU A 434 -35.03 14.11 -3.41
C LEU A 434 -35.85 13.07 -2.63
N GLU A 435 -36.95 13.49 -1.99
CA GLU A 435 -37.90 12.58 -1.32
C GLU A 435 -38.45 11.49 -2.25
N SER A 436 -38.50 11.73 -3.55
CA SER A 436 -38.84 10.73 -4.57
C SER A 436 -37.79 9.61 -4.75
N GLY A 437 -36.63 9.74 -4.14
CA GLY A 437 -35.48 8.90 -4.38
C GLY A 437 -34.65 9.27 -5.61
N ASP A 438 -35.05 10.31 -6.34
CA ASP A 438 -34.33 10.79 -7.51
C ASP A 438 -33.05 11.52 -7.08
N THR A 439 -31.93 11.17 -7.73
CA THR A 439 -30.67 11.90 -7.57
C THR A 439 -30.62 13.07 -8.54
N VAL A 440 -30.36 14.26 -8.03
CA VAL A 440 -30.23 15.49 -8.82
C VAL A 440 -28.92 16.23 -8.48
N ILE A 441 -28.47 17.06 -9.42
CA ILE A 441 -27.36 18.00 -9.18
C ILE A 441 -27.94 19.42 -9.24
N VAL A 442 -27.78 20.16 -8.16
CA VAL A 442 -28.05 21.60 -8.09
C VAL A 442 -26.82 22.33 -8.58
N TYR A 443 -26.99 23.36 -9.39
CA TYR A 443 -25.92 24.20 -9.91
C TYR A 443 -26.37 25.65 -10.09
N VAL A 444 -25.42 26.56 -10.24
CA VAL A 444 -25.70 27.99 -10.49
C VAL A 444 -25.16 28.41 -11.88
N THR A 445 -25.78 29.41 -12.49
CA THR A 445 -25.36 29.90 -13.82
C THR A 445 -24.16 30.83 -13.75
N ASP A 446 -23.93 31.50 -12.60
CA ASP A 446 -22.80 32.37 -12.31
C ASP A 446 -22.57 32.38 -10.81
N ALA A 447 -21.33 32.30 -10.37
CA ALA A 447 -20.91 32.32 -8.95
C ALA A 447 -20.17 33.57 -8.55
N GLY A 448 -20.35 34.68 -9.31
CA GLY A 448 -19.72 35.96 -9.04
C GLY A 448 -20.20 36.62 -7.76
N ASN A 449 -19.65 37.81 -7.49
CA ASN A 449 -19.90 38.60 -6.30
C ASN A 449 -21.40 38.85 -6.05
N ASN A 450 -21.92 38.43 -4.90
CA ASN A 450 -23.33 38.56 -4.53
C ASN A 450 -23.64 39.81 -3.67
N LYS A 451 -22.75 40.81 -3.64
CA LYS A 451 -22.94 42.02 -2.83
C LYS A 451 -24.12 42.86 -3.32
N GLU A 452 -24.18 43.08 -4.63
CA GLU A 452 -25.28 43.83 -5.25
C GLU A 452 -26.44 42.90 -5.57
N GLU A 453 -27.63 43.17 -5.05
CA GLU A 453 -28.82 42.34 -5.22
C GLU A 453 -29.23 42.14 -6.67
N SER A 454 -29.14 43.18 -7.50
CA SER A 454 -29.47 43.08 -8.93
C SER A 454 -28.53 42.16 -9.69
N ALA A 455 -27.24 42.21 -9.40
CA ALA A 455 -26.25 41.31 -9.99
C ALA A 455 -26.46 39.85 -9.50
N PHE A 456 -26.73 39.70 -8.21
CA PHE A 456 -27.04 38.39 -7.63
C PHE A 456 -28.26 37.72 -8.27
N LYS A 457 -29.35 38.48 -8.46
CA LYS A 457 -30.61 37.99 -9.07
C LYS A 457 -30.53 37.87 -10.60
N ALA A 458 -29.49 38.38 -11.24
CA ALA A 458 -29.26 38.15 -12.67
C ALA A 458 -28.78 36.70 -12.94
N ALA A 459 -28.10 36.08 -11.96
CA ALA A 459 -27.80 34.67 -11.97
C ALA A 459 -29.00 33.85 -11.51
N SER A 460 -28.95 32.53 -11.70
CA SER A 460 -30.02 31.61 -11.27
C SER A 460 -29.50 30.28 -10.79
N THR A 461 -30.29 29.62 -9.93
CA THR A 461 -30.05 28.29 -9.40
C THR A 461 -30.95 27.30 -10.11
N TRP A 462 -30.38 26.22 -10.55
CA TRP A 462 -31.00 25.15 -11.34
C TRP A 462 -30.77 23.81 -10.72
N GLN A 463 -31.59 22.82 -11.07
CA GLN A 463 -31.29 21.42 -10.83
C GLN A 463 -31.41 20.61 -12.11
N VAL A 464 -30.70 19.48 -12.14
CA VAL A 464 -30.78 18.51 -13.23
C VAL A 464 -30.74 17.09 -12.66
N LYS A 465 -31.66 16.23 -13.12
CA LYS A 465 -31.71 14.85 -12.72
C LYS A 465 -30.52 14.10 -13.31
N TRP A 466 -29.91 13.24 -12.49
CA TRP A 466 -28.90 12.29 -12.92
C TRP A 466 -29.44 10.86 -12.84
N SER A 467 -29.43 10.14 -13.93
CA SER A 467 -29.94 8.76 -13.97
C SER A 467 -29.34 8.00 -15.15
N GLY A 468 -28.93 6.74 -14.92
CA GLY A 468 -28.36 5.88 -15.96
C GLY A 468 -27.13 6.46 -16.64
N GLY A 469 -26.29 7.20 -15.90
CA GLY A 469 -25.07 7.80 -16.42
C GLY A 469 -25.29 9.03 -17.32
N LYS A 470 -26.44 9.70 -17.24
CA LYS A 470 -26.80 10.84 -18.10
C LYS A 470 -27.53 11.93 -17.33
N PHE A 471 -27.39 13.16 -17.81
CA PHE A 471 -28.18 14.30 -17.37
C PHE A 471 -29.57 14.24 -17.99
N GLY A 472 -30.58 14.56 -17.18
CA GLY A 472 -31.94 14.85 -17.64
C GLY A 472 -32.10 16.26 -18.18
N LYS A 473 -33.35 16.75 -18.25
CA LYS A 473 -33.65 18.14 -18.62
C LYS A 473 -33.42 19.05 -17.42
N PRO A 474 -32.63 20.14 -17.54
CA PRO A 474 -32.48 21.12 -16.49
C PRO A 474 -33.78 21.85 -16.13
N GLU A 475 -33.97 22.13 -14.86
CA GLU A 475 -35.09 22.83 -14.28
C GLU A 475 -34.61 24.03 -13.45
N LYS A 476 -35.13 25.20 -13.71
CA LYS A 476 -34.80 26.41 -12.94
C LYS A 476 -35.57 26.39 -11.62
N LEU A 477 -34.83 26.54 -10.52
CA LEU A 477 -35.42 26.56 -9.18
C LEU A 477 -35.64 28.02 -8.71
N LEU A 478 -34.61 28.89 -8.82
CA LEU A 478 -34.58 30.21 -8.20
C LEU A 478 -33.87 31.24 -9.09
N ASP A 479 -34.30 32.51 -8.94
CA ASP A 479 -33.46 33.65 -9.27
C ASP A 479 -32.46 33.88 -8.15
N GLY A 480 -31.20 34.13 -8.51
CA GLY A 480 -30.07 34.25 -7.60
C GLY A 480 -29.19 32.97 -7.57
N ALA A 481 -27.89 33.18 -7.35
CA ALA A 481 -26.90 32.10 -7.29
C ALA A 481 -26.77 31.55 -5.85
N TYR A 482 -27.64 30.61 -5.45
CA TYR A 482 -27.60 29.98 -4.14
C TYR A 482 -26.65 28.78 -4.17
N HIS A 483 -25.36 29.02 -4.40
CA HIS A 483 -24.34 28.00 -4.57
C HIS A 483 -23.99 27.25 -3.29
N GLY A 484 -24.29 27.77 -2.10
CA GLY A 484 -24.08 27.07 -0.83
C GLY A 484 -25.03 25.92 -0.59
N GLY A 485 -26.06 25.75 -1.42
CA GLY A 485 -26.96 24.60 -1.37
C GLY A 485 -28.41 24.97 -1.04
N ILE A 486 -29.29 23.96 -1.19
CA ILE A 486 -30.71 24.01 -0.86
C ILE A 486 -31.02 22.89 0.12
N SER A 487 -31.78 23.17 1.21
CA SER A 487 -32.16 22.15 2.21
C SER A 487 -33.01 21.04 1.60
N GLU A 488 -33.01 19.86 2.22
CA GLU A 488 -33.75 18.69 1.72
C GLU A 488 -35.26 18.98 1.54
N ASP A 489 -35.83 19.74 2.47
CA ASP A 489 -37.24 20.14 2.46
C ASP A 489 -37.57 21.39 1.60
N ASN A 490 -36.60 21.89 0.84
CA ASN A 490 -36.73 23.10 -0.01
C ASN A 490 -37.13 24.41 0.71
N THR A 491 -36.93 24.47 2.03
CA THR A 491 -37.34 25.68 2.80
C THR A 491 -36.21 26.68 3.00
N LEU A 492 -34.96 26.31 2.73
CA LEU A 492 -33.79 27.17 2.88
C LEU A 492 -32.83 27.02 1.69
N ALA A 493 -32.38 28.13 1.12
CA ALA A 493 -31.30 28.18 0.17
C ALA A 493 -30.28 29.25 0.60
N VAL A 494 -28.97 28.97 0.47
CA VAL A 494 -27.90 29.85 0.96
C VAL A 494 -26.84 30.16 -0.09
N SER A 495 -26.18 31.29 0.06
CA SER A 495 -25.05 31.73 -0.78
C SER A 495 -24.08 32.56 0.03
N GLY A 496 -22.77 32.43 -0.26
CA GLY A 496 -21.72 33.22 0.43
C GLY A 496 -20.58 33.55 -0.53
N ALA A 497 -20.74 34.53 -1.37
CA ALA A 497 -19.71 35.00 -2.31
C ALA A 497 -19.14 36.41 -1.97
N ARG A 498 -19.76 37.15 -1.09
CA ARG A 498 -19.33 38.37 -0.40
C ARG A 498 -20.22 38.62 0.81
N LEU A 499 -21.51 38.28 0.70
CA LEU A 499 -22.48 38.38 1.79
C LEU A 499 -23.08 37.00 2.02
N LEU A 500 -23.41 36.70 3.26
CA LEU A 500 -24.17 35.48 3.59
C LEU A 500 -25.66 35.79 3.30
N ARG A 501 -26.12 35.32 2.13
CA ARG A 501 -27.52 35.49 1.70
C ARG A 501 -28.28 34.18 1.94
N ALA A 502 -29.50 34.35 2.41
CA ALA A 502 -30.42 33.24 2.59
C ALA A 502 -31.78 33.53 1.97
N ARG A 503 -32.42 32.53 1.42
CA ARG A 503 -33.82 32.50 1.01
C ARG A 503 -34.56 31.51 1.86
N ILE A 504 -35.53 31.96 2.62
CA ILE A 504 -36.32 31.17 3.57
C ILE A 504 -37.74 31.06 3.06
N ALA A 505 -38.24 29.83 2.91
CA ALA A 505 -39.63 29.55 2.51
C ALA A 505 -40.47 29.14 3.72
N ASP A 506 -41.76 29.57 3.68
CA ASP A 506 -42.69 29.28 4.77
C ASP A 506 -43.37 27.89 4.60
N SER A 507 -43.16 27.19 3.46
CA SER A 507 -43.71 25.87 3.18
C SER A 507 -42.72 24.91 2.52
N LEU A 508 -42.96 23.59 2.70
CA LEU A 508 -42.10 22.54 2.19
C LEU A 508 -42.16 22.35 0.67
N SER A 509 -43.11 22.97 -0.04
CA SER A 509 -43.33 22.64 -1.44
C SER A 509 -42.42 23.33 -2.44
N THR A 510 -42.05 24.59 -2.19
CA THR A 510 -41.19 25.36 -3.09
C THR A 510 -40.48 26.49 -2.35
N VAL A 511 -39.29 26.82 -2.77
CA VAL A 511 -38.57 28.03 -2.30
C VAL A 511 -39.04 29.27 -3.08
N THR A 512 -40.18 29.27 -3.79
CA THR A 512 -40.55 30.29 -4.79
C THR A 512 -41.65 31.23 -4.39
N GLU A 513 -42.77 30.81 -3.83
CA GLU A 513 -43.95 31.67 -3.75
C GLU A 513 -44.18 32.41 -2.44
N SER A 514 -43.77 31.87 -1.30
CA SER A 514 -43.87 32.52 0.02
C SER A 514 -42.51 32.81 0.65
N ALA A 515 -41.45 32.88 -0.16
CA ALA A 515 -40.09 32.96 0.32
C ALA A 515 -39.63 34.39 0.60
N ARG A 516 -38.81 34.52 1.64
CA ARG A 516 -38.19 35.78 2.06
C ARG A 516 -36.68 35.72 1.82
N ASP A 517 -36.17 36.67 1.04
CA ASP A 517 -34.72 36.90 0.90
C ASP A 517 -34.20 37.69 2.09
N THR A 518 -33.08 37.33 2.63
CA THR A 518 -32.44 38.00 3.75
C THR A 518 -30.92 37.96 3.63
N VAL A 519 -30.24 38.86 4.33
CA VAL A 519 -28.80 38.85 4.50
C VAL A 519 -28.51 38.58 5.96
N TRP A 520 -27.81 37.52 6.20
CA TRP A 520 -27.40 37.10 7.55
C TRP A 520 -26.08 37.74 7.95
N TYR A 521 -25.58 37.41 9.17
CA TYR A 521 -24.32 37.88 9.70
C TYR A 521 -24.17 39.39 9.76
N GLY A 522 -25.30 40.10 10.02
CA GLY A 522 -25.32 41.57 10.09
C GLY A 522 -24.95 42.30 8.79
N GLY A 523 -24.86 41.60 7.66
CA GLY A 523 -24.38 42.13 6.39
C GLY A 523 -22.87 42.31 6.31
N GLU A 524 -22.12 41.73 7.24
CA GLU A 524 -20.66 41.68 7.20
C GLU A 524 -20.17 40.74 6.11
N GLN A 525 -18.91 40.90 5.71
CA GLN A 525 -18.33 40.11 4.62
C GLN A 525 -18.20 38.63 5.03
N ALA A 526 -18.70 37.75 4.16
CA ALA A 526 -18.67 36.30 4.32
C ALA A 526 -18.51 35.61 2.97
N CYS A 527 -17.79 34.52 2.94
CA CYS A 527 -17.60 33.71 1.74
C CYS A 527 -17.72 32.23 2.04
N ASN A 528 -17.69 31.41 0.99
CA ASN A 528 -17.64 29.98 1.05
C ASN A 528 -18.75 29.33 1.93
N ALA A 529 -20.01 29.75 1.68
CA ALA A 529 -21.14 29.19 2.40
C ALA A 529 -21.44 27.75 1.94
N SER A 530 -21.65 26.85 2.88
CA SER A 530 -22.12 25.49 2.64
C SER A 530 -23.24 25.13 3.61
N LEU A 531 -24.35 24.62 3.07
CA LEU A 531 -25.52 24.20 3.83
C LEU A 531 -25.39 22.73 4.20
N SER A 532 -25.69 22.40 5.48
CA SER A 532 -25.67 21.01 5.93
C SER A 532 -26.64 20.14 5.13
N LYS A 533 -26.23 18.93 4.87
CA LYS A 533 -26.99 17.90 4.12
C LYS A 533 -27.86 17.05 5.06
N ASP A 534 -28.10 17.55 6.27
CA ASP A 534 -28.98 16.93 7.26
C ASP A 534 -30.17 17.85 7.57
N SER A 535 -31.11 17.40 8.38
CA SER A 535 -32.28 18.17 8.76
C SER A 535 -32.03 19.37 9.67
N SER A 536 -30.77 19.57 10.12
CA SER A 536 -30.39 20.68 11.01
C SER A 536 -30.41 22.06 10.34
N LYS A 537 -30.25 22.09 9.01
CA LYS A 537 -30.19 23.31 8.17
C LYS A 537 -29.16 24.33 8.66
N ARG A 538 -28.04 23.86 9.22
CA ARG A 538 -26.95 24.75 9.61
C ARG A 538 -26.15 25.14 8.38
N THR A 539 -25.69 26.41 8.39
CA THR A 539 -24.82 26.93 7.33
C THR A 539 -23.47 27.26 7.90
N LEU A 540 -22.43 26.63 7.37
CA LEU A 540 -21.04 27.04 7.66
C LEU A 540 -20.60 28.09 6.64
N PHE A 541 -19.66 28.94 7.05
CA PHE A 541 -19.05 29.94 6.19
C PHE A 541 -17.73 30.45 6.78
N LEU A 542 -16.97 31.19 5.97
CA LEU A 542 -15.74 31.86 6.37
C LEU A 542 -15.97 33.38 6.39
N ASP A 543 -15.39 34.07 7.37
CA ASP A 543 -15.50 35.51 7.50
C ASP A 543 -14.14 36.22 7.37
N PHE A 544 -14.16 37.53 7.37
CA PHE A 544 -12.99 38.37 7.25
C PHE A 544 -12.62 39.06 8.59
N GLY A 545 -12.82 38.36 9.70
CA GLY A 545 -12.64 38.87 11.03
C GLY A 545 -13.71 39.92 11.38
N GLY A 546 -14.97 39.61 11.04
CA GLY A 546 -16.11 40.49 11.28
C GLY A 546 -16.40 40.73 12.76
N LYS A 547 -17.02 41.88 13.09
CA LYS A 547 -17.35 42.22 14.48
C LYS A 547 -18.27 41.19 15.14
N ALA A 548 -19.30 40.73 14.43
CA ALA A 548 -20.24 39.74 14.94
C ALA A 548 -19.54 38.39 15.29
N GLY A 549 -18.59 37.96 14.45
CA GLY A 549 -17.80 36.74 14.68
C GLY A 549 -16.87 36.85 15.87
N ARG A 550 -16.16 38.00 16.01
CA ARG A 550 -15.26 38.28 17.14
C ARG A 550 -16.03 38.39 18.47
N GLU A 551 -17.16 39.07 18.48
CA GLU A 551 -18.03 39.14 19.66
C GLU A 551 -18.54 37.77 20.07
N PHE A 552 -18.90 36.90 19.12
CA PHE A 552 -19.35 35.52 19.36
C PHE A 552 -18.21 34.65 19.86
N ALA A 553 -17.02 34.74 19.25
CA ALA A 553 -15.85 33.94 19.65
C ALA A 553 -15.25 34.42 20.99
N GLY A 554 -15.47 35.66 21.38
CA GLY A 554 -14.89 36.27 22.58
C GLY A 554 -13.41 36.62 22.44
N GLU A 555 -12.88 36.70 21.21
CA GLU A 555 -11.47 37.00 20.92
C GLU A 555 -11.30 37.72 19.58
N GLU A 556 -10.17 38.40 19.42
CA GLU A 556 -9.75 39.01 18.17
C GLU A 556 -9.13 37.99 17.24
N TYR A 557 -9.48 37.98 15.96
CA TYR A 557 -8.92 37.13 14.92
C TYR A 557 -8.97 37.79 13.54
N GLY A 558 -8.17 37.30 12.60
CA GLY A 558 -8.05 37.82 11.24
C GLY A 558 -8.96 37.12 10.23
N THR A 559 -8.68 37.41 8.94
CA THR A 559 -9.41 36.82 7.81
C THR A 559 -9.28 35.30 7.81
N HIS A 560 -10.43 34.60 7.76
CA HIS A 560 -10.52 33.15 7.65
C HIS A 560 -9.82 32.35 8.76
N GLU A 561 -9.43 33.00 9.84
CA GLU A 561 -8.81 32.28 10.98
C GLU A 561 -9.83 31.45 11.79
N ARG A 562 -11.11 31.60 11.49
CA ARG A 562 -12.19 30.83 12.11
C ARG A 562 -13.24 30.38 11.10
N LEU A 563 -13.70 29.14 11.29
CA LEU A 563 -14.89 28.61 10.65
C LEU A 563 -16.10 28.94 11.52
N LEU A 564 -17.12 29.53 10.95
CA LEU A 564 -18.35 29.94 11.63
C LEU A 564 -19.55 29.14 11.15
N VAL A 565 -20.49 28.86 12.06
CA VAL A 565 -21.74 28.15 11.75
C VAL A 565 -22.93 28.98 12.27
N VAL A 566 -23.93 29.17 11.41
CA VAL A 566 -25.24 29.68 11.79
C VAL A 566 -26.31 28.62 11.69
N ASP A 567 -27.37 28.77 12.48
CA ASP A 567 -28.58 27.96 12.42
C ASP A 567 -29.50 28.36 11.25
N SER A 568 -30.66 27.72 11.12
CA SER A 568 -31.66 28.00 10.09
C SER A 568 -32.28 29.40 10.15
N THR A 569 -32.04 30.14 11.22
CA THR A 569 -32.49 31.54 11.39
C THR A 569 -31.41 32.57 11.06
N GLY A 570 -30.16 32.12 10.91
CA GLY A 570 -28.98 32.98 10.71
C GLY A 570 -28.28 33.38 12.01
N ALA A 571 -28.66 32.83 13.15
CA ALA A 571 -27.98 33.05 14.43
C ALA A 571 -26.69 32.23 14.51
N LEU A 572 -25.57 32.84 14.94
CA LEU A 572 -24.31 32.14 15.17
C LEU A 572 -24.50 31.12 16.30
N VAL A 573 -24.09 29.87 16.03
CA VAL A 573 -24.18 28.75 16.96
C VAL A 573 -22.84 28.10 17.26
N GLN A 574 -21.85 28.29 16.38
CA GLN A 574 -20.52 27.71 16.57
C GLN A 574 -19.41 28.49 15.88
N SER A 575 -18.20 28.40 16.44
CA SER A 575 -16.98 29.00 15.91
C SER A 575 -15.79 28.08 16.24
N VAL A 576 -15.03 27.66 15.23
CA VAL A 576 -13.86 26.80 15.39
C VAL A 576 -12.62 27.48 14.85
N PRO A 577 -11.54 27.62 15.64
CA PRO A 577 -10.31 28.26 15.17
C PRO A 577 -9.55 27.33 14.22
N ALA A 578 -8.85 27.93 13.25
CA ALA A 578 -7.86 27.19 12.46
C ALA A 578 -6.65 26.79 13.33
N SER A 579 -5.88 25.80 12.88
CA SER A 579 -4.62 25.43 13.54
C SER A 579 -3.63 26.60 13.53
N GLY A 580 -2.78 26.69 14.55
CA GLY A 580 -1.86 27.84 14.70
C GLY A 580 -1.00 28.07 13.44
N GLY A 581 -0.99 29.33 12.95
CA GLY A 581 -0.27 29.73 11.74
C GLY A 581 -0.97 29.43 10.42
N TYR A 582 -2.22 28.92 10.45
CA TYR A 582 -3.05 28.65 9.28
C TYR A 582 -4.36 29.44 9.30
N SER A 583 -4.96 29.56 8.14
CA SER A 583 -6.33 30.04 7.95
C SER A 583 -7.12 29.05 7.10
N PHE A 584 -8.44 28.99 7.28
CA PHE A 584 -9.31 28.24 6.38
C PHE A 584 -9.43 29.00 5.04
N ASP A 585 -9.44 28.23 3.93
CA ASP A 585 -9.69 28.85 2.62
C ASP A 585 -10.95 28.32 1.95
N HIS A 586 -11.19 27.04 2.01
CA HIS A 586 -12.42 26.40 1.51
C HIS A 586 -12.94 25.39 2.51
N SER A 587 -14.27 25.33 2.70
CA SER A 587 -14.90 24.45 3.68
C SER A 587 -16.24 23.94 3.21
N GLU A 588 -16.51 22.63 3.44
CA GLU A 588 -17.74 21.97 3.03
C GLU A 588 -18.26 21.02 4.11
N TRP A 589 -19.57 20.86 4.20
CA TRP A 589 -20.14 19.80 5.02
C TRP A 589 -19.79 18.43 4.44
N VAL A 590 -19.44 17.51 5.32
CA VAL A 590 -19.18 16.13 4.93
C VAL A 590 -20.48 15.45 4.51
N SER A 591 -20.49 14.85 3.34
CA SER A 591 -21.65 14.09 2.84
C SER A 591 -21.81 12.80 3.61
N GLY A 592 -22.92 12.61 4.31
CA GLY A 592 -23.18 11.44 5.18
C GLY A 592 -22.56 11.54 6.58
N GLY A 593 -21.76 12.56 6.88
CA GLY A 593 -21.17 12.80 8.20
C GLY A 593 -22.03 13.72 9.08
N LYS A 594 -22.16 13.41 10.35
CA LYS A 594 -22.83 14.29 11.33
C LYS A 594 -21.79 15.13 12.07
N ASP A 595 -22.04 16.45 12.15
CA ASP A 595 -21.15 17.40 12.82
C ASP A 595 -19.69 17.43 12.30
N LEU A 596 -19.50 16.99 11.04
CA LEU A 596 -18.19 16.94 10.38
C LEU A 596 -18.12 17.91 9.19
N VAL A 597 -17.01 18.62 9.11
CA VAL A 597 -16.69 19.57 8.04
C VAL A 597 -15.31 19.22 7.46
N ILE A 598 -15.19 19.22 6.13
CA ILE A 598 -13.91 19.10 5.43
C ILE A 598 -13.47 20.52 5.03
N ALA A 599 -12.20 20.84 5.19
CA ALA A 599 -11.68 22.17 4.86
C ALA A 599 -10.25 22.14 4.32
N THR A 600 -9.91 23.13 3.50
CA THR A 600 -8.52 23.47 3.15
C THR A 600 -7.95 24.43 4.19
N LEU A 601 -6.67 24.23 4.56
CA LEU A 601 -5.90 25.19 5.33
C LEU A 601 -4.79 25.79 4.46
N ALA A 602 -4.76 27.13 4.45
CA ALA A 602 -3.68 27.91 3.85
C ALA A 602 -2.70 28.39 4.91
N ASN A 603 -1.40 28.31 4.63
CA ASN A 603 -0.35 28.83 5.51
C ASN A 603 -0.27 30.36 5.46
N ALA A 604 0.59 30.97 6.26
CA ALA A 604 0.80 32.44 6.30
C ALA A 604 1.24 33.05 4.94
N GLY A 605 1.81 32.26 4.03
CA GLY A 605 2.16 32.62 2.66
C GLY A 605 1.01 32.47 1.66
N GLY A 606 -0.12 31.90 2.07
CA GLY A 606 -1.30 31.67 1.23
C GLY A 606 -1.30 30.32 0.51
N ALA A 607 -0.29 29.47 0.71
CA ALA A 607 -0.25 28.14 0.08
C ALA A 607 -1.23 27.16 0.77
N HIS A 608 -2.01 26.44 -0.01
CA HIS A 608 -3.05 25.50 0.43
C HIS A 608 -2.43 24.14 0.80
N GLN A 609 -1.79 24.05 1.96
CA GLN A 609 -0.93 22.91 2.29
C GLN A 609 -1.64 21.73 2.93
N LYS A 610 -2.84 21.91 3.45
CA LYS A 610 -3.52 20.84 4.20
C LYS A 610 -4.99 20.73 3.85
N ILE A 611 -5.48 19.49 3.79
CA ILE A 611 -6.90 19.20 3.89
C ILE A 611 -7.16 18.62 5.28
N VAL A 612 -8.12 19.18 6.01
CA VAL A 612 -8.42 18.83 7.39
C VAL A 612 -9.87 18.46 7.59
N LEU A 613 -10.12 17.52 8.48
CA LEU A 613 -11.45 17.21 9.01
C LEU A 613 -11.66 17.99 10.31
N VAL A 614 -12.72 18.78 10.37
CA VAL A 614 -13.13 19.54 11.55
C VAL A 614 -14.32 18.83 12.17
N ASN A 615 -14.20 18.42 13.42
CA ASN A 615 -15.30 17.87 14.19
C ASN A 615 -15.94 18.98 15.01
N LEU A 616 -17.16 19.35 14.67
CA LEU A 616 -17.88 20.44 15.32
C LEU A 616 -18.29 20.09 16.77
N SER A 617 -18.40 18.81 17.14
CA SER A 617 -18.85 18.41 18.48
C SER A 617 -17.80 18.68 19.57
N ASP A 618 -16.52 18.64 19.24
CA ASP A 618 -15.39 18.85 20.16
C ASP A 618 -14.41 19.94 19.69
N SER A 619 -14.69 20.56 18.53
CA SER A 619 -13.85 21.57 17.86
C SER A 619 -12.45 21.05 17.48
N SER A 620 -12.26 19.74 17.34
CA SER A 620 -10.99 19.18 16.91
C SER A 620 -10.78 19.39 15.39
N VAL A 621 -9.51 19.62 15.01
CA VAL A 621 -9.07 19.78 13.62
C VAL A 621 -8.00 18.73 13.33
N VAL A 622 -8.26 17.80 12.43
CA VAL A 622 -7.39 16.67 12.11
C VAL A 622 -6.93 16.74 10.66
N SER A 623 -5.61 16.76 10.43
CA SER A 623 -5.05 16.71 9.07
C SER A 623 -5.34 15.36 8.43
N LEU A 624 -5.87 15.37 7.20
CA LEU A 624 -6.11 14.19 6.39
C LEU A 624 -5.06 14.03 5.30
N VAL A 625 -4.71 15.12 4.63
CA VAL A 625 -3.77 15.14 3.50
C VAL A 625 -2.91 16.40 3.60
N GLU A 626 -1.63 16.28 3.28
CA GLU A 626 -0.69 17.39 3.13
C GLU A 626 -0.07 17.41 1.73
N GLY A 627 0.22 18.61 1.22
CA GLY A 627 0.80 18.81 -0.11
C GLY A 627 1.17 20.26 -0.35
N ASP A 628 1.57 20.59 -1.58
CA ASP A 628 2.02 21.95 -1.93
C ASP A 628 0.84 22.90 -2.18
N GLU A 629 -0.16 22.47 -2.97
CA GLU A 629 -1.37 23.24 -3.27
C GLU A 629 -2.58 22.30 -3.40
N LEU A 630 -3.37 22.18 -2.35
CA LEU A 630 -4.54 21.29 -2.25
C LEU A 630 -5.80 22.10 -2.03
N TRP A 631 -6.79 22.03 -2.92
CA TRP A 631 -7.95 22.91 -2.85
C TRP A 631 -9.28 22.20 -3.09
N HIS A 632 -10.39 22.86 -2.73
CA HIS A 632 -11.76 22.41 -2.92
C HIS A 632 -12.04 20.96 -2.47
N PRO A 633 -11.84 20.60 -1.21
CA PRO A 633 -12.07 19.23 -0.75
C PRO A 633 -13.56 18.89 -0.65
N SER A 634 -13.89 17.64 -0.97
CA SER A 634 -15.19 17.03 -0.75
C SER A 634 -14.99 15.68 -0.10
N LEU A 635 -15.59 15.45 1.06
CA LEU A 635 -15.54 14.19 1.79
C LEU A 635 -16.91 13.52 1.77
N TRP A 636 -16.92 12.28 1.34
CA TRP A 636 -18.07 11.40 1.37
C TRP A 636 -17.87 10.31 2.42
N VAL A 637 -18.89 10.09 3.26
CA VAL A 637 -18.94 9.06 4.28
C VAL A 637 -20.19 8.24 4.05
N ASN A 638 -20.07 6.92 3.93
CA ASN A 638 -21.21 6.05 3.88
C ASN A 638 -21.75 5.85 5.30
N ALA A 639 -22.84 6.53 5.62
CA ALA A 639 -23.52 6.44 6.90
C ALA A 639 -24.49 5.24 6.97
N SER A 640 -24.10 4.06 6.47
CA SER A 640 -24.90 2.84 6.70
C SER A 640 -25.09 2.62 8.20
N PRO A 641 -26.28 2.21 8.67
CA PRO A 641 -26.52 2.02 10.10
C PRO A 641 -25.56 0.96 10.65
N VAL A 642 -24.80 1.33 11.67
CA VAL A 642 -23.94 0.42 12.43
C VAL A 642 -24.84 -0.54 13.20
N VAL A 643 -24.62 -1.85 13.03
CA VAL A 643 -25.27 -2.86 13.88
C VAL A 643 -24.63 -2.75 15.27
N GLN A 644 -25.43 -2.37 16.27
CA GLN A 644 -24.94 -2.21 17.63
C GLN A 644 -24.60 -3.57 18.27
N GLY A 645 -23.33 -3.83 18.45
CA GLY A 645 -22.74 -4.87 19.28
C GLY A 645 -21.73 -4.26 20.28
N SER A 646 -21.13 -5.06 21.13
CA SER A 646 -20.06 -4.64 22.05
C SER A 646 -18.77 -4.22 21.31
N VAL A 647 -18.62 -4.65 20.05
CA VAL A 647 -17.58 -4.26 19.10
C VAL A 647 -18.27 -3.67 17.87
N ASP A 648 -17.80 -2.52 17.43
CA ASP A 648 -18.29 -1.86 16.22
C ASP A 648 -17.74 -2.57 14.97
N LEU A 649 -18.44 -3.61 14.53
CA LEU A 649 -18.07 -4.39 13.37
C LEU A 649 -18.66 -3.74 12.12
N ASP A 650 -17.79 -3.19 11.29
CA ASP A 650 -18.17 -2.75 9.94
C ASP A 650 -18.22 -3.97 9.02
N ILE A 651 -19.38 -4.21 8.40
CA ILE A 651 -19.59 -5.35 7.50
C ILE A 651 -18.61 -5.36 6.32
N ASP A 652 -18.20 -4.19 5.84
CA ASP A 652 -17.27 -4.07 4.71
C ASP A 652 -15.81 -4.29 5.11
N SER A 653 -15.51 -4.10 6.40
CA SER A 653 -14.19 -4.37 6.99
C SER A 653 -14.15 -5.68 7.75
N ALA A 654 -15.20 -6.46 7.68
CA ALA A 654 -15.33 -7.73 8.41
C ALA A 654 -14.12 -8.65 8.22
N GLY A 655 -13.51 -8.55 7.06
CA GLY A 655 -12.30 -9.25 6.75
C GLY A 655 -11.06 -8.89 7.58
N VAL A 656 -11.01 -7.78 8.26
CA VAL A 656 -9.86 -7.33 9.08
C VAL A 656 -9.99 -7.65 10.56
N TYR A 657 -11.11 -8.19 11.00
CA TYR A 657 -11.30 -8.56 12.41
C TYR A 657 -10.69 -9.92 12.74
N TYR A 658 -10.15 -10.02 13.95
CA TYR A 658 -9.54 -11.22 14.50
C TYR A 658 -10.38 -11.78 15.63
N LEU A 659 -10.28 -13.08 15.82
CA LEU A 659 -10.93 -13.72 16.96
C LEU A 659 -10.22 -13.33 18.26
N GLU A 660 -10.96 -12.85 19.25
CA GLU A 660 -10.43 -12.59 20.57
C GLU A 660 -9.88 -13.88 21.18
N GLY A 661 -8.65 -13.81 21.71
CA GLY A 661 -7.93 -14.98 22.20
C GLY A 661 -7.48 -15.93 21.08
N GLY A 662 -7.62 -15.51 19.82
CA GLY A 662 -7.08 -16.22 18.68
C GLY A 662 -5.57 -16.31 18.76
N ASP A 663 -5.07 -17.49 18.48
CA ASP A 663 -3.64 -17.71 18.37
C ASP A 663 -3.11 -17.26 16.98
N VAL A 664 -1.81 -17.40 16.81
CA VAL A 664 -1.12 -17.05 15.55
C VAL A 664 -1.75 -17.76 14.35
N GLY A 665 -2.28 -18.99 14.52
CA GLY A 665 -2.95 -19.73 13.45
C GLY A 665 -4.21 -19.05 12.93
N SER A 666 -5.05 -18.52 13.82
CA SER A 666 -6.28 -17.80 13.45
C SER A 666 -5.97 -16.52 12.69
N ILE A 667 -4.93 -15.80 13.11
CA ILE A 667 -4.49 -14.57 12.46
C ILE A 667 -3.94 -14.87 11.06
N ILE A 668 -3.05 -15.86 10.93
CA ILE A 668 -2.50 -16.29 9.65
C ILE A 668 -3.64 -16.71 8.71
N MET A 669 -4.58 -17.50 9.18
CA MET A 669 -5.74 -17.95 8.40
C MET A 669 -6.48 -16.77 7.79
N ARG A 670 -6.76 -15.75 8.60
CA ARG A 670 -7.48 -14.58 8.18
C ARG A 670 -6.85 -13.91 6.96
N TYR A 671 -5.52 -13.82 6.99
CA TYR A 671 -4.74 -13.22 5.89
C TYR A 671 -4.64 -14.08 4.66
N LYS A 672 -4.59 -15.39 4.85
CA LYS A 672 -4.60 -16.32 3.72
C LYS A 672 -5.88 -16.16 2.88
N MET A 673 -6.99 -15.87 3.53
CA MET A 673 -8.24 -15.61 2.82
C MET A 673 -8.17 -14.29 2.03
N GLU A 674 -7.59 -13.26 2.60
CA GLU A 674 -7.42 -11.99 1.91
C GLU A 674 -6.49 -12.09 0.68
N LEU A 675 -5.45 -12.94 0.75
CA LEU A 675 -4.59 -13.23 -0.39
C LEU A 675 -5.34 -13.84 -1.58
N ILE A 676 -6.33 -14.70 -1.33
CA ILE A 676 -7.15 -15.27 -2.39
C ILE A 676 -7.84 -14.14 -3.16
N TRP A 677 -8.41 -13.17 -2.47
CA TRP A 677 -9.13 -12.06 -3.10
C TRP A 677 -8.22 -11.10 -3.85
N LEU A 678 -7.09 -10.77 -3.26
CA LEU A 678 -6.10 -9.89 -3.91
C LEU A 678 -5.60 -10.47 -5.24
N TYR A 679 -5.52 -11.80 -5.34
CA TYR A 679 -4.84 -12.46 -6.46
C TYR A 679 -5.68 -13.50 -7.21
N LYS A 680 -6.99 -13.57 -6.96
CA LYS A 680 -7.91 -14.57 -7.58
C LYS A 680 -7.89 -14.58 -9.11
N ASP A 681 -7.61 -13.45 -9.73
CA ASP A 681 -7.62 -13.31 -11.19
C ASP A 681 -6.27 -13.65 -11.85
N VAL A 682 -5.18 -13.73 -11.07
CA VAL A 682 -3.84 -13.99 -11.59
C VAL A 682 -3.21 -15.27 -11.06
N ALA A 683 -3.61 -15.75 -9.87
CA ALA A 683 -3.05 -16.95 -9.27
C ALA A 683 -3.38 -18.19 -10.09
N ASN A 684 -2.34 -19.02 -10.34
CA ASN A 684 -2.48 -20.29 -11.03
C ASN A 684 -1.91 -21.47 -10.22
N VAL A 685 -1.24 -21.21 -9.09
CA VAL A 685 -0.73 -22.20 -8.14
C VAL A 685 -1.16 -21.85 -6.74
N ALA A 686 -1.67 -22.83 -5.98
CA ALA A 686 -1.97 -22.68 -4.57
C ALA A 686 -1.21 -23.72 -3.73
N ILE A 687 -0.65 -23.31 -2.61
CA ILE A 687 0.02 -24.19 -1.63
C ILE A 687 -0.91 -24.34 -0.43
N LEU A 688 -1.23 -25.58 -0.08
CA LEU A 688 -2.06 -25.95 1.05
C LEU A 688 -1.26 -26.80 2.03
N GLY A 689 -1.45 -26.62 3.32
CA GLY A 689 -0.80 -27.47 4.31
C GLY A 689 -0.55 -26.79 5.64
N SER A 690 0.41 -27.32 6.39
CA SER A 690 0.77 -26.93 7.74
C SER A 690 1.90 -25.88 7.78
N SER A 691 2.45 -25.67 8.98
CA SER A 691 3.65 -24.87 9.19
C SER A 691 4.84 -25.29 8.32
N ARG A 692 4.94 -26.58 7.93
CA ARG A 692 6.02 -27.07 7.09
C ARG A 692 6.00 -26.49 5.67
N THR A 693 4.83 -26.33 5.06
CA THR A 693 4.67 -25.61 3.80
C THR A 693 4.71 -24.11 3.99
N LEU A 694 4.18 -23.62 5.12
CA LEU A 694 4.16 -22.20 5.46
C LEU A 694 5.57 -21.59 5.44
N THR A 695 6.54 -22.28 6.06
CA THR A 695 7.95 -21.86 6.13
C THR A 695 8.85 -22.52 5.08
N GLY A 696 8.37 -23.54 4.41
CA GLY A 696 9.18 -24.38 3.52
C GLY A 696 9.02 -24.11 2.02
N VAL A 697 8.10 -23.25 1.59
CA VAL A 697 7.87 -22.94 0.16
C VAL A 697 7.66 -21.46 -0.07
N ILE A 698 8.51 -20.88 -0.92
CA ILE A 698 8.59 -19.43 -1.16
C ILE A 698 7.91 -19.07 -2.50
N PRO A 699 6.73 -18.44 -2.50
CA PRO A 699 5.98 -18.15 -3.72
C PRO A 699 6.75 -17.33 -4.77
N ASP A 700 7.58 -16.39 -4.35
CA ASP A 700 8.32 -15.50 -5.25
C ASP A 700 9.52 -16.14 -5.95
N LYS A 701 9.83 -17.38 -5.61
CA LYS A 701 10.98 -18.11 -6.16
C LYS A 701 10.58 -19.15 -7.22
N PHE A 702 9.30 -19.23 -7.57
CA PHE A 702 8.86 -19.99 -8.73
C PHE A 702 9.14 -19.23 -10.02
N SER A 703 9.18 -19.95 -11.14
CA SER A 703 9.31 -19.38 -12.49
C SER A 703 8.15 -18.45 -12.82
N GLU A 704 8.35 -17.52 -13.75
CA GLU A 704 7.41 -16.42 -14.06
C GLU A 704 6.01 -16.87 -14.49
N GLU A 705 5.92 -18.02 -15.12
CA GLU A 705 4.65 -18.64 -15.52
C GLU A 705 3.77 -19.04 -14.33
N PHE A 706 4.34 -19.10 -13.12
CA PHE A 706 3.64 -19.51 -11.89
C PHE A 706 3.40 -18.33 -10.95
N PHE A 707 2.15 -17.95 -10.82
CA PHE A 707 1.75 -17.02 -9.76
C PHE A 707 1.23 -17.82 -8.57
N VAL A 708 2.08 -17.97 -7.56
CA VAL A 708 1.90 -18.89 -6.44
C VAL A 708 1.35 -18.16 -5.21
N LEU A 709 0.33 -18.76 -4.56
CA LEU A 709 -0.16 -18.34 -3.23
C LEU A 709 0.15 -19.43 -2.21
N ASN A 710 0.82 -19.07 -1.12
CA ASN A 710 1.01 -19.97 0.02
C ASN A 710 -0.15 -19.77 1.01
N LEU A 711 -1.13 -20.66 0.98
CA LEU A 711 -2.33 -20.66 1.82
C LEU A 711 -2.23 -21.63 3.02
N SER A 712 -1.02 -22.04 3.35
CA SER A 712 -0.75 -22.91 4.50
C SER A 712 -1.00 -22.22 5.83
N ASN A 713 -1.31 -22.98 6.87
CA ASN A 713 -1.61 -22.44 8.22
C ASN A 713 -0.96 -23.28 9.32
N VAL A 714 -1.01 -22.82 10.56
CA VAL A 714 -0.37 -23.43 11.74
C VAL A 714 -1.37 -23.59 12.88
N PRO A 715 -1.58 -24.81 13.35
CA PRO A 715 -1.42 -26.09 12.64
C PRO A 715 -2.57 -26.30 11.62
N ASN A 716 -2.39 -27.22 10.69
CA ASN A 716 -3.41 -27.49 9.69
C ASN A 716 -3.41 -28.97 9.28
N MET A 717 -4.60 -29.53 9.05
CA MET A 717 -4.81 -30.91 8.61
C MET A 717 -5.41 -30.97 7.22
N VAL A 718 -5.39 -32.15 6.59
CA VAL A 718 -5.84 -32.36 5.20
C VAL A 718 -7.31 -31.94 4.99
N ILE A 719 -8.17 -32.14 5.96
CA ILE A 719 -9.58 -31.70 5.91
C ILE A 719 -9.71 -30.19 5.70
N SER A 720 -8.84 -29.40 6.31
CA SER A 720 -8.82 -27.93 6.12
C SER A 720 -8.37 -27.56 4.72
N SER A 721 -7.43 -28.31 4.16
CA SER A 721 -6.99 -28.14 2.77
C SER A 721 -8.10 -28.49 1.77
N GLU A 722 -8.89 -29.53 2.02
CA GLU A 722 -10.09 -29.85 1.24
C GLU A 722 -11.10 -28.70 1.30
N PHE A 723 -11.35 -28.19 2.50
CA PHE A 723 -12.31 -27.11 2.69
C PHE A 723 -11.89 -25.82 1.96
N ILE A 724 -10.62 -25.43 2.00
CA ILE A 724 -10.11 -24.28 1.26
C ILE A 724 -10.25 -24.49 -0.25
N LEU A 725 -9.89 -25.68 -0.74
CA LEU A 725 -9.98 -25.99 -2.15
C LEU A 725 -11.44 -25.89 -2.65
N GLU A 726 -12.36 -26.55 -1.97
CA GLU A 726 -13.76 -26.67 -2.40
C GLU A 726 -14.52 -25.34 -2.29
N ASN A 727 -14.32 -24.59 -1.20
CA ASN A 727 -15.14 -23.44 -0.89
C ASN A 727 -14.53 -22.10 -1.33
N TYR A 728 -13.21 -22.02 -1.56
CA TYR A 728 -12.54 -20.77 -1.91
C TYR A 728 -11.78 -20.81 -3.24
N LEU A 729 -10.95 -21.81 -3.44
CA LEU A 729 -10.11 -21.84 -4.63
C LEU A 729 -10.92 -22.15 -5.89
N ILE A 730 -11.72 -23.21 -5.86
CA ILE A 730 -12.54 -23.61 -7.01
C ILE A 730 -13.53 -22.53 -7.44
N PRO A 731 -14.31 -21.90 -6.53
CA PRO A 731 -15.28 -20.89 -6.93
C PRO A 731 -14.67 -19.57 -7.42
N HIS A 732 -13.48 -19.20 -6.90
CA HIS A 732 -12.99 -17.83 -7.05
C HIS A 732 -11.68 -17.70 -7.84
N VAL A 733 -10.79 -18.70 -7.85
CA VAL A 733 -9.50 -18.63 -8.54
C VAL A 733 -9.59 -19.30 -9.91
N LYS A 734 -10.04 -18.55 -10.89
CA LYS A 734 -10.40 -19.07 -12.24
C LYS A 734 -9.23 -19.64 -13.03
N ASN A 735 -8.01 -19.19 -12.74
CA ASN A 735 -6.80 -19.60 -13.46
C ASN A 735 -6.03 -20.72 -12.75
N LEU A 736 -6.58 -21.29 -11.67
CA LEU A 736 -5.93 -22.32 -10.88
C LEU A 736 -5.63 -23.56 -11.75
N LYS A 737 -4.36 -23.92 -11.87
CA LYS A 737 -3.85 -25.09 -12.61
C LYS A 737 -3.17 -26.13 -11.72
N TYR A 738 -2.57 -25.68 -10.62
CA TYR A 738 -1.76 -26.50 -9.74
C TYR A 738 -2.08 -26.28 -8.27
N VAL A 739 -2.10 -27.37 -7.51
CA VAL A 739 -2.17 -27.35 -6.04
C VAL A 739 -1.00 -28.12 -5.49
N ILE A 740 -0.21 -27.51 -4.62
CA ILE A 740 0.84 -28.16 -3.83
C ILE A 740 0.27 -28.40 -2.43
N ILE A 741 0.33 -29.65 -1.96
CA ILE A 741 -0.22 -30.00 -0.64
C ILE A 741 0.81 -30.70 0.24
N ALA A 742 0.91 -30.28 1.52
CA ALA A 742 1.71 -30.98 2.50
C ALA A 742 1.09 -32.33 2.85
N LEU A 743 1.88 -33.37 2.80
CA LEU A 743 1.55 -34.71 3.25
C LEU A 743 2.18 -34.93 4.63
N ASP A 744 1.59 -34.33 5.67
CA ASP A 744 2.06 -34.42 7.06
C ASP A 744 1.62 -35.74 7.70
N ILE A 745 2.08 -36.85 7.12
CA ILE A 745 1.64 -38.23 7.46
C ILE A 745 1.80 -38.53 8.94
N ASP A 746 2.82 -37.99 9.59
CA ASP A 746 3.04 -38.15 11.02
C ASP A 746 2.00 -37.42 11.88
N LEU A 747 1.26 -36.41 11.30
CA LEU A 747 0.15 -35.71 11.95
C LEU A 747 -1.21 -36.42 11.70
N TRP A 748 -1.35 -37.24 10.68
CA TRP A 748 -2.62 -37.85 10.25
C TRP A 748 -3.26 -38.83 11.22
N HIS A 749 -2.58 -39.18 12.31
CA HIS A 749 -3.18 -39.97 13.38
C HIS A 749 -3.93 -39.12 14.43
N LYS A 750 -3.78 -37.80 14.40
CA LYS A 750 -4.50 -36.88 15.28
C LYS A 750 -5.96 -36.78 14.87
N ASP A 751 -6.82 -36.46 15.86
CA ASP A 751 -8.24 -36.21 15.60
C ASP A 751 -8.43 -34.90 14.86
N GLU A 752 -9.25 -34.89 13.84
CA GLU A 752 -9.60 -33.69 13.06
C GLU A 752 -10.30 -32.59 13.86
N ASN A 753 -10.86 -32.90 15.03
CA ASN A 753 -11.44 -31.97 15.96
C ASN A 753 -10.50 -31.56 17.10
N SER A 754 -9.21 -31.89 16.98
CA SER A 754 -8.19 -31.54 17.97
C SER A 754 -7.63 -30.12 17.73
N GLU A 755 -6.80 -29.69 18.68
CA GLU A 755 -6.03 -28.43 18.58
C GLU A 755 -5.13 -28.33 17.34
N TYR A 756 -4.86 -29.44 16.64
CA TYR A 756 -4.07 -29.47 15.40
C TYR A 756 -4.87 -29.09 14.15
N ASN A 757 -6.07 -28.59 14.30
CA ASN A 757 -6.96 -28.23 13.18
C ASN A 757 -7.71 -26.92 13.38
N PHE A 758 -7.03 -25.89 13.83
CA PHE A 758 -7.62 -24.58 14.12
C PHE A 758 -8.38 -23.97 12.95
N PHE A 759 -7.81 -24.06 11.76
CA PHE A 759 -8.47 -23.51 10.58
C PHE A 759 -9.90 -24.02 10.40
N TYR A 760 -10.08 -25.33 10.45
CA TYR A 760 -11.38 -25.93 10.28
C TYR A 760 -12.33 -25.66 11.45
N GLN A 761 -11.79 -25.59 12.65
CA GLN A 761 -12.57 -25.27 13.86
C GLN A 761 -13.09 -23.84 13.81
N ASP A 762 -12.25 -22.89 13.45
CA ASP A 762 -12.64 -21.49 13.30
C ASP A 762 -13.69 -21.31 12.20
N TYR A 763 -13.57 -22.01 11.09
CA TYR A 763 -14.57 -21.98 10.02
C TYR A 763 -15.93 -22.57 10.44
N LYS A 764 -15.91 -23.64 11.20
CA LYS A 764 -17.16 -24.20 11.76
C LYS A 764 -17.86 -23.24 12.74
N MET A 765 -17.07 -22.51 13.48
CA MET A 765 -17.56 -21.60 14.52
C MET A 765 -18.03 -20.25 13.95
N ILE A 766 -17.55 -19.88 12.76
CA ILE A 766 -17.89 -18.64 12.08
C ILE A 766 -18.30 -18.95 10.64
N PRO A 767 -19.48 -19.57 10.43
CA PRO A 767 -20.00 -19.77 9.10
C PRO A 767 -20.22 -18.41 8.44
N GLY A 768 -19.80 -18.24 7.21
CA GLY A 768 -19.92 -16.97 6.50
C GLY A 768 -18.63 -16.18 6.37
N TYR A 769 -17.52 -16.76 6.72
CA TYR A 769 -16.17 -16.24 6.38
C TYR A 769 -15.93 -16.29 4.86
N VAL A 770 -17.00 -16.20 4.08
CA VAL A 770 -16.95 -16.24 2.62
C VAL A 770 -16.92 -14.82 2.11
N TYR A 771 -15.82 -14.40 1.52
CA TYR A 771 -15.75 -13.19 0.74
C TYR A 771 -16.66 -13.31 -0.48
N ASP A 772 -17.43 -12.28 -0.77
CA ASP A 772 -18.00 -12.07 -2.09
C ASP A 772 -17.13 -11.08 -2.90
N GLU A 773 -17.59 -10.78 -4.12
CA GLU A 773 -16.91 -9.86 -5.05
C GLU A 773 -16.69 -8.44 -4.49
N ASN A 774 -17.41 -8.07 -3.44
CA ASN A 774 -17.35 -6.75 -2.82
C ASN A 774 -16.66 -6.76 -1.44
N HIS A 775 -15.98 -7.85 -1.09
CA HIS A 775 -15.48 -8.08 0.27
C HIS A 775 -16.60 -8.07 1.34
N ASN A 776 -17.81 -8.35 0.94
CA ASN A 776 -18.96 -8.37 1.83
C ASN A 776 -19.09 -9.75 2.46
N PHE A 777 -18.44 -9.96 3.60
CA PHE A 777 -18.40 -11.23 4.29
C PHE A 777 -19.75 -11.71 4.82
N TRP A 778 -20.58 -10.79 5.26
CA TRP A 778 -21.80 -11.11 5.98
C TRP A 778 -22.99 -10.36 5.39
N LYS A 779 -23.40 -10.78 4.21
CA LYS A 779 -24.57 -10.20 3.50
C LYS A 779 -25.83 -10.18 4.34
N ASP A 780 -26.00 -11.21 5.19
CA ASP A 780 -27.18 -11.44 5.99
C ASP A 780 -27.00 -10.98 7.46
N GLY A 781 -25.95 -10.22 7.75
CA GLY A 781 -25.60 -9.75 9.08
C GLY A 781 -24.49 -10.56 9.74
N TYR A 782 -24.05 -10.12 10.91
CA TYR A 782 -23.00 -10.79 11.67
C TYR A 782 -23.48 -12.12 12.25
N PRO A 783 -22.67 -13.19 12.22
CA PRO A 783 -22.95 -14.40 12.97
C PRO A 783 -23.12 -14.11 14.47
N GLU A 784 -24.07 -14.83 15.09
CA GLU A 784 -24.32 -14.73 16.53
C GLU A 784 -23.03 -15.04 17.32
N GLY A 785 -22.67 -14.18 18.25
CA GLY A 785 -21.49 -14.32 19.09
C GLY A 785 -20.19 -13.84 18.45
N LEU A 786 -20.19 -13.33 17.20
CA LEU A 786 -18.96 -12.86 16.56
C LEU A 786 -18.39 -11.60 17.23
N ALA A 787 -19.26 -10.64 17.58
CA ALA A 787 -18.86 -9.40 18.22
C ALA A 787 -18.15 -9.62 19.55
N GLU A 788 -18.56 -10.63 20.30
CA GLU A 788 -17.93 -11.01 21.57
C GLU A 788 -16.58 -11.72 21.38
N ARG A 789 -16.34 -12.25 20.19
CA ARG A 789 -15.15 -13.05 19.89
C ARG A 789 -14.09 -12.31 19.04
N THR A 790 -14.42 -11.12 18.59
CA THR A 790 -13.49 -10.32 17.80
C THR A 790 -12.83 -9.26 18.65
N SER A 791 -11.54 -9.08 18.47
CA SER A 791 -10.78 -7.95 18.98
C SER A 791 -10.13 -7.22 17.81
N GLU A 792 -9.94 -5.92 17.94
CA GLU A 792 -9.00 -5.24 17.06
C GLU A 792 -7.61 -5.80 17.34
N SER A 793 -6.90 -6.23 16.32
CA SER A 793 -5.56 -6.79 16.48
C SER A 793 -4.57 -5.66 16.72
N LEU A 794 -4.48 -5.25 17.94
CA LEU A 794 -3.45 -4.30 18.35
C LEU A 794 -2.08 -5.00 18.32
N GLY A 795 -1.23 -4.61 17.37
CA GLY A 795 0.18 -4.99 17.33
C GLY A 795 0.56 -6.22 16.49
N MET A 796 -0.36 -6.76 15.68
CA MET A 796 -0.06 -7.88 14.77
C MET A 796 0.03 -7.46 13.30
N ASP A 797 -0.13 -6.17 12.98
CA ASP A 797 -0.09 -5.62 11.63
C ASP A 797 1.20 -6.01 10.88
N TYR A 798 2.33 -6.04 11.58
CA TYR A 798 3.60 -6.49 11.04
C TYR A 798 3.54 -7.91 10.46
N TYR A 799 3.01 -8.87 11.23
CA TYR A 799 2.94 -10.28 10.81
C TYR A 799 2.08 -10.46 9.56
N VAL A 800 1.07 -9.72 9.52
CA VAL A 800 0.04 -9.66 8.52
C VAL A 800 0.52 -9.06 7.21
N GLU A 801 1.15 -7.90 7.28
CA GLU A 801 1.67 -7.22 6.12
C GLU A 801 2.76 -8.03 5.44
N ASN A 802 3.62 -8.68 6.23
CA ASN A 802 4.59 -9.64 5.73
C ASN A 802 3.93 -10.79 4.96
N LEU A 803 2.84 -11.37 5.47
CA LEU A 803 2.14 -12.44 4.77
C LEU A 803 1.56 -12.00 3.42
N LYS A 804 1.06 -10.78 3.32
CA LYS A 804 0.56 -10.22 2.04
C LYS A 804 1.69 -10.15 1.01
N MET A 805 2.84 -9.62 1.39
CA MET A 805 3.96 -9.39 0.48
C MET A 805 4.69 -10.64 0.03
N THR A 806 4.86 -11.55 0.93
CA THR A 806 5.47 -12.84 0.62
C THR A 806 4.49 -13.80 -0.06
N ARG A 807 3.29 -13.31 -0.40
CA ARG A 807 2.19 -14.14 -0.88
C ARG A 807 1.92 -15.34 0.03
N GLY A 808 2.05 -15.08 1.35
CA GLY A 808 1.73 -16.02 2.41
C GLY A 808 2.88 -16.88 2.95
N TYR A 809 4.11 -16.68 2.52
CA TYR A 809 5.28 -17.32 3.09
C TYR A 809 5.65 -16.69 4.44
N VAL A 810 6.05 -17.52 5.40
CA VAL A 810 6.61 -17.08 6.69
C VAL A 810 8.06 -17.54 6.78
N TYR A 811 8.93 -16.62 7.08
CA TYR A 811 10.36 -16.89 7.18
C TYR A 811 10.69 -17.82 8.35
N GLY A 812 11.50 -18.84 8.08
CA GLY A 812 12.10 -19.69 9.07
C GLY A 812 13.56 -19.27 9.31
N GLU A 813 13.90 -18.92 10.55
CA GLU A 813 15.30 -18.68 10.93
C GLU A 813 16.11 -19.97 10.80
N SER A 814 17.43 -19.82 10.55
CA SER A 814 18.34 -20.96 10.52
C SER A 814 18.73 -21.34 11.95
N GLU A 815 18.27 -22.53 12.36
CA GLU A 815 18.82 -23.23 13.51
C GLU A 815 19.65 -24.42 12.99
N ASN A 816 19.39 -25.60 13.45
CA ASN A 816 19.89 -26.84 12.88
C ASN A 816 18.95 -27.98 13.22
N TRP A 817 19.11 -29.13 12.57
CA TRP A 817 18.35 -30.31 12.94
C TRP A 817 18.71 -30.70 14.38
N GLU A 818 17.73 -30.65 15.29
CA GLU A 818 17.96 -31.04 16.69
C GLU A 818 18.63 -32.41 16.80
N GLU A 819 19.72 -32.52 17.56
CA GLU A 819 20.46 -33.78 17.72
C GLU A 819 19.62 -34.86 18.46
N ASN A 820 18.77 -34.44 19.37
CA ASN A 820 17.88 -35.28 20.17
C ASN A 820 16.43 -34.76 20.08
N PRO A 821 15.78 -34.88 18.92
CA PRO A 821 14.47 -34.32 18.71
C PRO A 821 13.43 -34.98 19.64
N SER A 822 12.60 -34.15 20.25
CA SER A 822 11.48 -34.62 21.06
C SER A 822 10.35 -35.13 20.17
N VAL A 823 9.66 -36.18 20.60
CA VAL A 823 8.52 -36.80 19.93
C VAL A 823 7.26 -36.53 20.75
N GLU A 824 6.24 -36.00 20.12
CA GLU A 824 4.95 -35.70 20.73
C GLU A 824 4.03 -36.93 20.69
N PHE A 825 4.27 -37.91 21.58
CA PHE A 825 3.37 -39.02 21.74
C PHE A 825 2.20 -38.68 22.66
N ASP A 826 1.00 -39.01 22.25
CA ASP A 826 -0.18 -38.91 23.11
C ASP A 826 -0.75 -40.29 23.43
N SER A 827 -1.60 -40.39 24.47
CA SER A 827 -2.19 -41.66 24.93
C SER A 827 -3.19 -42.24 23.93
N THR A 828 -3.67 -41.48 22.96
CA THR A 828 -4.63 -41.90 21.94
C THR A 828 -3.95 -42.47 20.70
N TRP A 829 -2.69 -42.13 20.50
CA TRP A 829 -1.88 -42.51 19.33
C TRP A 829 -1.97 -44.01 18.96
N MET A 830 -1.87 -44.90 19.95
CA MET A 830 -1.93 -46.34 19.71
C MET A 830 -3.35 -46.86 19.42
N LYS A 831 -4.40 -46.16 19.84
CA LYS A 831 -5.78 -46.65 19.77
C LYS A 831 -6.56 -46.18 18.55
N THR A 832 -6.33 -44.95 18.10
CA THR A 832 -7.16 -44.29 17.08
C THR A 832 -6.41 -43.99 15.79
N ARG A 833 -5.10 -44.11 15.76
CA ARG A 833 -4.24 -43.74 14.65
C ARG A 833 -4.66 -44.24 13.27
N SER A 834 -5.10 -45.48 13.18
CA SER A 834 -5.49 -46.06 11.89
C SER A 834 -6.78 -45.43 11.33
N ALA A 835 -7.76 -45.17 12.20
CA ALA A 835 -9.02 -44.56 11.78
C ALA A 835 -8.78 -43.12 11.32
N ASN A 836 -8.03 -42.30 12.09
CA ASN A 836 -7.74 -40.93 11.76
C ASN A 836 -6.82 -40.83 10.52
N PHE A 837 -5.84 -41.72 10.39
CA PHE A 837 -5.02 -41.76 9.17
C PHE A 837 -5.88 -42.02 7.92
N TYR A 838 -6.80 -43.00 7.96
CA TYR A 838 -7.68 -43.28 6.83
C TYR A 838 -8.71 -42.19 6.57
N ALA A 839 -9.14 -41.44 7.59
CA ALA A 839 -9.94 -40.23 7.42
C ALA A 839 -9.16 -39.15 6.63
N SER A 840 -7.92 -38.85 7.05
CA SER A 840 -7.04 -37.92 6.33
C SER A 840 -6.74 -38.39 4.88
N LEU A 841 -6.54 -39.68 4.68
CA LEU A 841 -6.37 -40.27 3.34
C LEU A 841 -7.66 -40.11 2.48
N ALA A 842 -8.83 -40.23 3.09
CA ALA A 842 -10.10 -40.01 2.39
C ALA A 842 -10.25 -38.53 1.97
N HIS A 843 -9.87 -37.58 2.81
CA HIS A 843 -9.84 -36.15 2.47
C HIS A 843 -8.86 -35.86 1.31
N LEU A 844 -7.67 -36.50 1.31
CA LEU A 844 -6.75 -36.36 0.18
C LEU A 844 -7.36 -36.88 -1.12
N ARG A 845 -8.02 -38.06 -1.10
CA ARG A 845 -8.72 -38.61 -2.28
C ARG A 845 -9.81 -37.62 -2.78
N ARG A 846 -10.55 -37.02 -1.87
CA ARG A 846 -11.56 -36.04 -2.22
C ARG A 846 -10.95 -34.78 -2.88
N ILE A 847 -9.80 -34.30 -2.36
CA ILE A 847 -9.03 -33.22 -2.99
C ILE A 847 -8.65 -33.60 -4.43
N LEU A 848 -8.15 -34.82 -4.64
CA LEU A 848 -7.74 -35.31 -5.97
C LEU A 848 -8.93 -35.42 -6.93
N GLU A 849 -10.09 -35.86 -6.45
CA GLU A 849 -11.33 -35.93 -7.23
C GLU A 849 -11.83 -34.55 -7.62
N ILE A 850 -11.89 -33.62 -6.65
CA ILE A 850 -12.29 -32.21 -6.89
C ILE A 850 -11.34 -31.59 -7.92
N ALA A 851 -10.03 -31.64 -7.65
CA ALA A 851 -9.03 -31.07 -8.54
C ALA A 851 -9.08 -31.67 -9.95
N GLY A 852 -9.23 -32.99 -10.06
CA GLY A 852 -9.34 -33.69 -11.34
C GLY A 852 -10.54 -33.27 -12.17
N ASN A 853 -11.70 -33.00 -11.53
CA ASN A 853 -12.90 -32.53 -12.20
C ASN A 853 -12.73 -31.13 -12.85
N TYR A 854 -11.78 -30.34 -12.35
CA TYR A 854 -11.44 -28.99 -12.86
C TYR A 854 -10.13 -28.96 -13.66
N GLY A 855 -9.51 -30.12 -13.92
CA GLY A 855 -8.26 -30.21 -14.68
C GLY A 855 -7.03 -29.73 -13.92
N ILE A 856 -7.11 -29.67 -12.59
CA ILE A 856 -6.05 -29.16 -11.71
C ILE A 856 -5.10 -30.32 -11.34
N GLN A 857 -3.80 -30.10 -11.49
CA GLN A 857 -2.75 -31.01 -11.06
C GLN A 857 -2.45 -30.81 -9.57
N VAL A 858 -2.22 -31.89 -8.84
CA VAL A 858 -1.92 -31.85 -7.40
C VAL A 858 -0.55 -32.47 -7.14
N VAL A 859 0.34 -31.75 -6.48
CA VAL A 859 1.66 -32.21 -6.04
C VAL A 859 1.63 -32.39 -4.52
N GLY A 860 1.66 -33.65 -4.08
CA GLY A 860 1.69 -33.98 -2.65
C GLY A 860 3.13 -34.18 -2.16
N VAL A 861 3.52 -33.46 -1.11
CA VAL A 861 4.91 -33.41 -0.64
C VAL A 861 5.03 -33.86 0.81
N ILE A 862 5.87 -34.84 1.09
CA ILE A 862 6.34 -35.16 2.45
C ILE A 862 7.59 -34.32 2.72
N PHE A 863 7.49 -33.36 3.63
CA PHE A 863 8.58 -32.43 3.95
C PHE A 863 9.69 -33.12 4.77
N PRO A 864 10.95 -32.69 4.61
CA PRO A 864 12.06 -33.18 5.41
C PRO A 864 11.89 -32.82 6.88
N GLN A 865 12.28 -33.72 7.77
CA GLN A 865 12.33 -33.53 9.22
C GLN A 865 13.68 -34.04 9.70
N SER A 866 14.08 -33.69 10.94
CA SER A 866 15.38 -34.08 11.48
C SER A 866 15.76 -35.55 11.21
N PRO A 867 16.93 -35.83 10.60
CA PRO A 867 17.43 -37.17 10.42
C PRO A 867 17.56 -37.92 11.74
N ASN A 868 17.64 -37.22 12.85
CA ASN A 868 17.81 -37.79 14.20
C ASN A 868 16.53 -38.44 14.74
N PHE A 869 15.36 -38.27 14.10
CA PHE A 869 14.18 -39.07 14.42
C PHE A 869 14.44 -40.57 14.21
N LYS A 870 15.45 -40.96 13.43
CA LYS A 870 15.92 -42.35 13.34
C LYS A 870 16.30 -42.98 14.68
N LYS A 871 16.78 -42.18 15.63
CA LYS A 871 17.21 -42.56 16.95
C LYS A 871 16.02 -42.75 17.91
N THR A 872 14.87 -42.21 17.62
CA THR A 872 13.70 -42.18 18.51
C THR A 872 12.71 -43.32 18.29
N GLY A 873 12.81 -44.05 17.19
CA GLY A 873 11.81 -45.04 16.77
C GLY A 873 10.54 -44.41 16.17
N SER A 874 10.47 -43.07 16.05
CA SER A 874 9.40 -42.32 15.36
C SER A 874 9.78 -42.04 13.91
N PHE A 875 8.76 -41.84 13.05
CA PHE A 875 8.97 -41.34 11.70
C PHE A 875 9.21 -39.81 11.72
N GLY A 876 8.51 -39.08 12.57
CA GLY A 876 8.61 -37.65 12.70
C GLY A 876 8.14 -37.15 14.07
N LYS A 877 7.89 -35.86 14.17
CA LYS A 877 7.55 -35.13 15.41
C LYS A 877 6.33 -35.72 16.13
N TYR A 878 5.28 -36.09 15.39
CA TYR A 878 4.00 -36.52 15.96
C TYR A 878 3.82 -38.01 16.14
N GLY A 879 4.83 -38.79 15.94
CA GLY A 879 4.92 -40.08 16.59
C GLY A 879 4.36 -41.31 15.86
N ILE A 880 4.17 -41.34 14.55
CA ILE A 880 3.99 -42.58 13.83
C ILE A 880 5.23 -43.44 14.03
N LEU A 881 5.04 -44.73 14.36
CA LEU A 881 6.17 -45.68 14.47
C LEU A 881 6.93 -45.73 13.15
N ARG A 882 8.23 -45.57 13.22
CA ARG A 882 9.11 -45.61 12.07
C ARG A 882 9.00 -46.92 11.29
N SER A 883 8.71 -48.04 11.96
CA SER A 883 8.51 -49.35 11.33
C SER A 883 7.22 -49.44 10.50
N GLU A 884 6.22 -48.66 10.81
CA GLU A 884 4.91 -48.61 10.11
C GLU A 884 4.88 -47.57 8.97
N ALA A 885 5.66 -46.53 9.09
CA ALA A 885 5.67 -45.40 8.14
C ALA A 885 5.85 -45.83 6.67
N PRO A 886 6.74 -46.76 6.27
CA PRO A 886 6.90 -47.13 4.87
C PRO A 886 5.62 -47.66 4.24
N ALA A 887 4.83 -48.46 4.98
CA ALA A 887 3.58 -49.02 4.47
C ALA A 887 2.49 -47.97 4.32
N LEU A 888 2.48 -46.95 5.19
CA LEU A 888 1.54 -45.81 5.10
C LEU A 888 1.93 -44.86 3.97
N ILE A 889 3.21 -44.60 3.80
CA ILE A 889 3.73 -43.79 2.68
C ILE A 889 3.41 -44.43 1.34
N GLU A 890 3.55 -45.73 1.24
CA GLU A 890 3.26 -46.49 -0.01
C GLU A 890 1.77 -46.40 -0.39
N GLN A 891 0.85 -46.45 0.59
CA GLN A 891 -0.58 -46.27 0.33
C GLN A 891 -0.90 -44.89 -0.24
N VAL A 892 -0.17 -43.85 0.16
CA VAL A 892 -0.34 -42.50 -0.43
C VAL A 892 0.28 -42.45 -1.82
N ARG A 893 1.44 -43.07 -2.03
CA ARG A 893 2.10 -43.14 -3.35
C ARG A 893 1.25 -43.90 -4.37
N GLU A 894 0.59 -44.97 -3.96
CA GLU A 894 -0.29 -45.75 -4.83
C GLU A 894 -1.45 -44.94 -5.43
N LEU A 895 -1.77 -43.77 -4.83
CA LEU A 895 -2.77 -42.86 -5.40
C LEU A 895 -2.36 -42.30 -6.78
N GLU A 896 -1.08 -42.19 -7.12
CA GLU A 896 -0.63 -41.79 -8.46
C GLU A 896 -1.15 -42.76 -9.55
N GLN A 897 -1.36 -44.02 -9.21
CA GLN A 897 -1.90 -45.00 -10.16
C GLN A 897 -3.42 -44.80 -10.39
N SER A 898 -4.12 -44.30 -9.39
CA SER A 898 -5.57 -44.10 -9.42
C SER A 898 -5.99 -42.73 -9.86
N TYR A 899 -5.14 -41.71 -9.66
CA TYR A 899 -5.40 -40.31 -9.94
C TYR A 899 -4.31 -39.74 -10.85
N PRO A 900 -4.52 -39.66 -12.17
CA PRO A 900 -3.52 -39.17 -13.12
C PRO A 900 -3.15 -37.69 -12.92
N ASN A 901 -3.92 -36.96 -12.14
CA ASN A 901 -3.65 -35.57 -11.74
C ASN A 901 -2.87 -35.43 -10.43
N PHE A 902 -2.33 -36.54 -9.90
CA PHE A 902 -1.56 -36.56 -8.66
C PHE A 902 -0.10 -36.92 -8.89
N ILE A 903 0.81 -36.16 -8.26
CA ILE A 903 2.25 -36.42 -8.23
C ILE A 903 2.68 -36.46 -6.78
N PHE A 904 3.39 -37.53 -6.43
CA PHE A 904 3.89 -37.77 -5.08
C PHE A 904 5.37 -37.45 -4.97
N MET A 905 5.74 -36.57 -4.04
CA MET A 905 7.13 -36.25 -3.70
C MET A 905 7.46 -36.65 -2.27
N ASP A 906 8.43 -37.50 -2.06
CA ASP A 906 8.96 -37.80 -0.73
C ASP A 906 10.33 -37.12 -0.55
N GLU A 907 10.33 -35.95 0.02
CA GLU A 907 11.54 -35.19 0.33
C GLU A 907 12.10 -35.53 1.73
N ASN A 908 11.34 -36.27 2.57
CA ASN A 908 11.83 -36.77 3.85
C ASN A 908 12.73 -38.04 3.70
N LYS A 909 12.39 -38.94 2.78
CA LYS A 909 13.14 -40.17 2.50
C LYS A 909 13.46 -40.96 3.76
N MET A 910 12.51 -41.05 4.68
CA MET A 910 12.72 -41.68 6.00
C MET A 910 13.88 -41.04 6.80
N GLY A 911 14.14 -39.74 6.61
CA GLY A 911 15.26 -39.03 7.21
C GLY A 911 16.59 -39.19 6.49
N ASP A 912 16.61 -39.76 5.27
CA ASP A 912 17.81 -39.88 4.42
C ASP A 912 17.81 -38.77 3.33
N HIS A 913 17.22 -37.64 3.65
CA HIS A 913 17.15 -36.47 2.76
C HIS A 913 18.51 -35.74 2.67
N ASP A 914 18.63 -34.90 1.67
CA ASP A 914 19.83 -34.12 1.35
C ASP A 914 19.67 -32.62 1.74
N TYR A 915 18.98 -32.37 2.86
CA TYR A 915 18.90 -31.06 3.49
C TYR A 915 19.84 -31.04 4.70
N PRO A 916 21.03 -30.41 4.62
CA PRO A 916 21.99 -30.38 5.71
C PRO A 916 21.51 -29.48 6.87
N ASP A 917 22.27 -29.46 7.97
CA ASP A 917 21.87 -28.80 9.20
C ASP A 917 21.59 -27.30 9.01
N GLU A 918 22.35 -26.60 8.18
CA GLU A 918 22.15 -25.19 7.86
C GLU A 918 20.85 -24.88 7.11
N MET A 919 20.17 -25.90 6.59
CA MET A 919 18.86 -25.77 5.93
C MET A 919 17.67 -26.00 6.87
N ALA A 920 17.94 -26.29 8.13
CA ALA A 920 16.92 -26.54 9.15
C ALA A 920 16.54 -25.27 9.89
N GLY A 921 15.24 -25.06 10.12
CA GLY A 921 14.73 -24.09 11.07
C GLY A 921 14.54 -24.66 12.47
N ASN A 922 14.32 -25.97 12.59
CA ASN A 922 14.26 -26.74 13.83
C ASN A 922 14.09 -28.23 13.48
N ARG A 923 13.65 -29.06 14.43
CA ARG A 923 13.48 -30.49 14.21
C ARG A 923 12.52 -30.93 13.10
N ASP A 924 11.56 -30.08 12.69
CA ASP A 924 10.53 -30.44 11.72
C ASP A 924 10.19 -29.34 10.68
N HIS A 925 11.01 -28.28 10.62
CA HIS A 925 10.84 -27.21 9.65
C HIS A 925 12.13 -26.90 8.90
N LEU A 926 11.98 -26.45 7.66
CA LEU A 926 13.06 -25.85 6.89
C LEU A 926 13.20 -24.37 7.26
N CYS A 927 14.46 -23.89 7.29
CA CYS A 927 14.76 -22.48 7.26
C CYS A 927 14.70 -21.95 5.81
N TYR A 928 14.98 -20.67 5.63
CA TYR A 928 14.97 -20.04 4.32
C TYR A 928 15.82 -20.77 3.27
N LEU A 929 17.03 -21.21 3.62
CA LEU A 929 17.91 -21.94 2.68
C LEU A 929 17.29 -23.27 2.23
N GLY A 930 16.69 -23.99 3.18
CA GLY A 930 15.96 -25.22 2.87
C GLY A 930 14.71 -24.97 2.03
N ALA A 931 14.00 -23.88 2.32
CA ALA A 931 12.83 -23.47 1.56
C ALA A 931 13.19 -23.09 0.10
N LEU A 932 14.33 -22.44 -0.14
CA LEU A 932 14.83 -22.17 -1.49
C LEU A 932 15.05 -23.47 -2.28
N GLN A 933 15.72 -24.46 -1.67
CA GLN A 933 15.95 -25.75 -2.31
C GLN A 933 14.63 -26.51 -2.60
N MET A 934 13.71 -26.52 -1.63
CA MET A 934 12.39 -27.14 -1.78
C MET A 934 11.60 -26.44 -2.91
N THR A 935 11.57 -25.13 -2.92
CA THR A 935 10.86 -24.35 -3.94
C THR A 935 11.41 -24.61 -5.33
N ALA A 936 12.74 -24.64 -5.50
CA ALA A 936 13.37 -24.95 -6.79
C ALA A 936 13.01 -26.36 -7.31
N ARG A 937 12.86 -27.34 -6.41
CA ARG A 937 12.41 -28.68 -6.77
C ARG A 937 10.95 -28.70 -7.20
N LEU A 938 10.09 -28.02 -6.46
CA LEU A 938 8.67 -27.89 -6.80
C LEU A 938 8.48 -27.16 -8.13
N ASP A 939 9.19 -26.07 -8.35
CA ASP A 939 9.19 -25.35 -9.62
C ASP A 939 9.58 -26.26 -10.79
N SER A 940 10.65 -27.03 -10.62
CA SER A 940 11.08 -28.01 -11.63
C SER A 940 10.00 -29.05 -11.93
N VAL A 941 9.27 -29.53 -10.92
CA VAL A 941 8.16 -30.47 -11.10
C VAL A 941 7.04 -29.81 -11.87
N LEU A 942 6.60 -28.61 -11.48
CA LEU A 942 5.50 -27.90 -12.17
C LEU A 942 5.82 -27.65 -13.65
N ARG A 943 7.05 -27.27 -13.98
CA ARG A 943 7.48 -27.10 -15.38
C ARG A 943 7.48 -28.39 -16.21
N THR A 944 7.53 -29.55 -15.57
CA THR A 944 7.39 -30.81 -16.33
C THR A 944 5.94 -31.16 -16.64
N LEU A 945 4.99 -30.45 -16.03
CA LEU A 945 3.55 -30.65 -16.18
C LEU A 945 2.91 -29.67 -17.16
N GLU A 946 3.63 -28.64 -17.59
CA GLU A 946 3.21 -27.77 -18.67
C GLU A 946 3.34 -28.51 -20.03
#